data_0c680d7c5b10b6d33dc7cda675442ea4
#
_entry.id   0c680d7c5b10b6d33dc7cda675442ea4
#
_cell.length_a   1.000
_cell.length_b   1.000
_cell.length_c   1.000
_cell.angle_alpha   90.00
_cell.angle_beta   90.00
_cell.angle_gamma   90.00
#
_symmetry.space_group_name_H-M   'P 1'
#
loop_
_entity.id
_entity.type
_entity.pdbx_description
1 polymer ?
#
loop_
_entity_poly.entity_id
_entity_poly.type
_entity_poly.pdbx_seq_one_letter_code
_entity_poly.pdbx_strand_id
1 'polypeptide(L)'
;MNEIKVTLPDGSQRPLPEGSSIYDLAASIGAGLAKAAIAGKIDGNLVDLRATLTDGARVEIVTEKSPEALEIIRHSTSHLMAQAVKALFPQAKVTIGPAIETGFYYDFDVDHPFTPEDLEKIEAKMRELAKADLKIVRSELTSVEAVELFRKMGESYKVELIEDLGADKVSLYTQGDFSDLCRGPHLPSTSWCKAFKLTSIAGAYWRGDEKRAMLQRVYGTAFGDKKELEAYLERIEEAKKRDHRKLGRELDLFSFNDEVGAGLVIWHPKGAMLRTILEDFERKEHLKRGYDIVQGPQILKTELWQRSGHYENYRENMYFTTVDEQSYGVKPMNCLAHMMIYRSQLRSYRDLPLRYFELGTVHRHERAGVLHGLLRVRGFTQDDAHILCTPEQLDGEIKGVIQFVTEVMAIFGFEFEMELSTRPEKSIGSDDAWELATNALLNALKDSGRPYEINEGDGAFYGPKIDIKLRDALDRRWQCATIQCDFTLPERFDLTYVDADGEKKRPVMVHRVILGAIERFIGVLIEHFAGNFPTWLAPVQATVLTVTDNQIPYAQAAFDKLRAAGVRVQKDFRNEKLGFKIREAQLQKIPYMLVVGDKEVEGGLLAPRFRDGKNLEAMTPEQFIAFIENEVKTYK
;
A
#
# COMPACT_ATOMS: atom_id res chain seq x y z
N MET A 1 -24.70 50.73 -5.51
CA MET A 1 -23.74 49.66 -5.88
C MET A 1 -24.61 48.45 -6.18
N ASN A 2 -24.37 47.78 -7.29
CA ASN A 2 -25.09 46.53 -7.57
C ASN A 2 -24.79 45.50 -6.49
N GLU A 3 -25.78 44.75 -6.07
CA GLU A 3 -25.61 43.65 -5.12
C GLU A 3 -25.67 42.33 -5.84
N ILE A 4 -24.81 41.40 -5.46
CA ILE A 4 -24.87 40.00 -5.86
C ILE A 4 -25.38 39.16 -4.69
N LYS A 5 -26.01 38.00 -4.96
CA LYS A 5 -26.45 37.03 -3.95
C LYS A 5 -25.73 35.73 -4.14
N VAL A 6 -25.07 35.24 -3.12
CA VAL A 6 -24.40 33.93 -3.13
C VAL A 6 -25.11 32.98 -2.17
N THR A 7 -25.08 31.67 -2.49
CA THR A 7 -25.72 30.62 -1.69
C THR A 7 -24.66 29.85 -0.92
N LEU A 8 -24.82 29.74 0.40
CA LEU A 8 -23.94 28.97 1.28
C LEU A 8 -24.32 27.46 1.28
N PRO A 9 -23.48 26.57 1.83
CA PRO A 9 -23.77 25.13 1.90
C PRO A 9 -25.05 24.77 2.66
N ASP A 10 -25.44 25.58 3.64
CA ASP A 10 -26.67 25.42 4.42
C ASP A 10 -27.93 25.90 3.67
N GLY A 11 -27.79 26.37 2.42
CA GLY A 11 -28.87 26.93 1.59
C GLY A 11 -29.19 28.39 1.88
N SER A 12 -28.57 29.03 2.86
CA SER A 12 -28.77 30.44 3.13
C SER A 12 -28.17 31.33 2.04
N GLN A 13 -28.84 32.45 1.73
CA GLN A 13 -28.36 33.43 0.77
C GLN A 13 -27.73 34.63 1.48
N ARG A 14 -26.62 35.13 0.95
CA ARG A 14 -25.92 36.31 1.44
C ARG A 14 -25.82 37.36 0.34
N PRO A 15 -26.34 38.60 0.58
CA PRO A 15 -26.11 39.72 -0.31
C PRO A 15 -24.69 40.31 -0.07
N LEU A 16 -24.00 40.63 -1.14
CA LEU A 16 -22.68 41.24 -1.12
C LEU A 16 -22.57 42.30 -2.21
N PRO A 17 -21.73 43.30 -2.08
CA PRO A 17 -21.41 44.22 -3.17
C PRO A 17 -20.84 43.48 -4.40
N GLU A 18 -21.19 43.92 -5.60
CA GLU A 18 -20.57 43.42 -6.83
C GLU A 18 -19.06 43.58 -6.79
N GLY A 19 -18.32 42.53 -7.19
CA GLY A 19 -16.86 42.49 -7.13
C GLY A 19 -16.30 41.96 -5.80
N SER A 20 -17.16 41.60 -4.83
CA SER A 20 -16.71 40.95 -3.58
C SER A 20 -16.03 39.63 -3.84
N SER A 21 -15.05 39.31 -3.00
CA SER A 21 -14.29 38.06 -3.01
C SER A 21 -14.83 37.06 -1.95
N ILE A 22 -14.29 35.83 -1.98
CA ILE A 22 -14.55 34.82 -0.93
C ILE A 22 -14.09 35.34 0.44
N TYR A 23 -12.99 36.10 0.51
CA TYR A 23 -12.54 36.74 1.75
C TYR A 23 -13.59 37.73 2.28
N ASP A 24 -14.18 38.55 1.41
CA ASP A 24 -15.20 39.52 1.81
C ASP A 24 -16.47 38.83 2.30
N LEU A 25 -16.86 37.71 1.68
CA LEU A 25 -17.92 36.84 2.18
C LEU A 25 -17.57 36.30 3.56
N ALA A 26 -16.38 35.74 3.75
CA ALA A 26 -15.94 35.21 5.05
C ALA A 26 -15.96 36.31 6.14
N ALA A 27 -15.50 37.52 5.80
CA ALA A 27 -15.51 38.69 6.70
C ALA A 27 -16.93 39.15 7.05
N SER A 28 -17.87 39.06 6.09
CA SER A 28 -19.29 39.38 6.33
C SER A 28 -19.99 38.39 7.27
N ILE A 29 -19.52 37.15 7.31
CA ILE A 29 -20.04 36.10 8.21
C ILE A 29 -19.44 36.28 9.62
N GLY A 30 -18.13 36.54 9.69
CA GLY A 30 -17.45 36.75 10.96
C GLY A 30 -15.94 36.88 10.85
N ALA A 31 -15.35 37.72 11.70
CA ALA A 31 -13.90 37.98 11.70
C ALA A 31 -13.06 36.74 12.00
N GLY A 32 -13.58 35.79 12.80
CA GLY A 32 -12.91 34.49 13.06
C GLY A 32 -12.82 33.63 11.82
N LEU A 33 -13.89 33.57 11.03
CA LEU A 33 -13.92 32.79 9.78
C LEU A 33 -13.01 33.44 8.73
N ALA A 34 -13.04 34.74 8.58
CA ALA A 34 -12.13 35.48 7.68
C ALA A 34 -10.66 35.21 7.99
N LYS A 35 -10.30 35.14 9.29
CA LYS A 35 -8.95 34.82 9.74
C LYS A 35 -8.55 33.36 9.48
N ALA A 36 -9.51 32.43 9.52
CA ALA A 36 -9.24 30.99 9.33
C ALA A 36 -9.32 30.57 7.86
N ALA A 37 -9.91 31.38 6.98
CA ALA A 37 -10.11 31.08 5.57
C ALA A 37 -8.80 31.10 4.80
N ILE A 38 -8.58 30.04 4.00
CA ILE A 38 -7.38 29.89 3.15
C ILE A 38 -7.70 29.86 1.66
N ALA A 39 -8.92 29.43 1.30
CA ALA A 39 -9.41 29.29 -0.08
C ALA A 39 -10.94 29.25 -0.05
N GLY A 40 -11.58 28.93 -1.17
CA GLY A 40 -13.00 28.60 -1.24
C GLY A 40 -13.35 27.74 -2.43
N LYS A 41 -14.63 27.32 -2.47
CA LYS A 41 -15.20 26.66 -3.66
C LYS A 41 -16.30 27.55 -4.25
N ILE A 42 -16.28 27.72 -5.55
CA ILE A 42 -17.35 28.34 -6.32
C ILE A 42 -17.94 27.28 -7.24
N ASP A 43 -19.22 26.95 -7.07
CA ASP A 43 -19.92 25.90 -7.81
C ASP A 43 -19.16 24.53 -7.80
N GLY A 44 -18.56 24.20 -6.64
CA GLY A 44 -17.79 22.99 -6.43
C GLY A 44 -16.31 23.07 -6.85
N ASN A 45 -15.89 24.11 -7.59
CA ASN A 45 -14.51 24.29 -8.02
C ASN A 45 -13.69 25.03 -6.98
N LEU A 46 -12.54 24.46 -6.61
CA LEU A 46 -11.62 25.03 -5.63
C LEU A 46 -10.89 26.25 -6.24
N VAL A 47 -10.93 27.39 -5.53
CA VAL A 47 -10.38 28.67 -6.00
C VAL A 47 -9.68 29.43 -4.86
N ASP A 48 -8.86 30.43 -5.22
CA ASP A 48 -8.18 31.29 -4.26
C ASP A 48 -9.15 32.10 -3.39
N LEU A 49 -8.71 32.41 -2.18
CA LEU A 49 -9.49 33.20 -1.22
C LEU A 49 -9.91 34.60 -1.77
N ARG A 50 -9.17 35.12 -2.73
CA ARG A 50 -9.43 36.43 -3.36
C ARG A 50 -10.18 36.33 -4.70
N ALA A 51 -10.66 35.13 -5.07
CA ALA A 51 -11.48 34.94 -6.26
C ALA A 51 -12.78 35.76 -6.15
N THR A 52 -13.11 36.48 -7.22
CA THR A 52 -14.31 37.31 -7.30
C THR A 52 -15.55 36.46 -7.43
N LEU A 53 -16.57 36.79 -6.66
CA LEU A 53 -17.86 36.12 -6.65
C LEU A 53 -18.79 36.64 -7.74
N THR A 54 -19.61 35.76 -8.30
CA THR A 54 -20.63 36.07 -9.28
C THR A 54 -22.02 35.89 -8.67
N ASP A 55 -23.01 36.60 -9.22
CA ASP A 55 -24.40 36.50 -8.76
C ASP A 55 -24.94 35.07 -8.95
N GLY A 56 -25.62 34.55 -7.95
CA GLY A 56 -26.20 33.20 -7.94
C GLY A 56 -25.22 32.07 -7.61
N ALA A 57 -23.93 32.32 -7.46
CA ALA A 57 -22.91 31.29 -7.19
C ALA A 57 -23.16 30.55 -5.87
N ARG A 58 -22.86 29.25 -5.86
CA ARG A 58 -22.76 28.44 -4.62
C ARG A 58 -21.34 28.55 -4.09
N VAL A 59 -21.21 29.00 -2.84
CA VAL A 59 -19.87 29.31 -2.27
C VAL A 59 -19.67 28.56 -0.96
N GLU A 60 -18.56 27.83 -0.87
CA GLU A 60 -18.07 27.20 0.35
C GLU A 60 -16.72 27.81 0.75
N ILE A 61 -16.56 28.15 2.02
CA ILE A 61 -15.30 28.72 2.54
C ILE A 61 -14.42 27.57 3.04
N VAL A 62 -13.20 27.46 2.49
CA VAL A 62 -12.20 26.48 2.89
C VAL A 62 -11.29 27.08 3.94
N THR A 63 -11.19 26.39 5.08
CA THR A 63 -10.35 26.79 6.24
C THR A 63 -9.21 25.79 6.44
N GLU A 64 -8.27 26.07 7.35
CA GLU A 64 -7.18 25.13 7.72
C GLU A 64 -7.69 23.74 8.17
N LYS A 65 -8.96 23.62 8.59
CA LYS A 65 -9.57 22.36 9.05
C LYS A 65 -10.36 21.62 7.96
N SER A 66 -10.52 22.21 6.81
CA SER A 66 -11.24 21.61 5.69
C SER A 66 -10.41 20.46 5.07
N PRO A 67 -11.04 19.42 4.50
CA PRO A 67 -10.32 18.28 3.89
C PRO A 67 -9.29 18.71 2.83
N GLU A 68 -9.59 19.74 2.04
CA GLU A 68 -8.74 20.24 0.97
C GLU A 68 -7.53 21.06 1.47
N ALA A 69 -7.53 21.47 2.74
CA ALA A 69 -6.52 22.36 3.28
C ALA A 69 -5.10 21.81 3.14
N LEU A 70 -4.93 20.53 3.38
CA LEU A 70 -3.62 19.89 3.36
C LEU A 70 -2.99 19.91 1.96
N GLU A 71 -3.79 19.71 0.92
CA GLU A 71 -3.34 19.80 -0.47
C GLU A 71 -2.87 21.23 -0.81
N ILE A 72 -3.65 22.24 -0.44
CA ILE A 72 -3.30 23.67 -0.67
C ILE A 72 -2.03 24.04 0.09
N ILE A 73 -1.88 23.59 1.35
CA ILE A 73 -0.69 23.81 2.17
C ILE A 73 0.55 23.20 1.48
N ARG A 74 0.47 21.96 1.06
CA ARG A 74 1.55 21.24 0.37
C ARG A 74 1.93 21.90 -0.94
N HIS A 75 0.93 22.25 -1.75
CA HIS A 75 1.13 22.93 -3.02
C HIS A 75 1.81 24.29 -2.83
N SER A 76 1.32 25.11 -1.90
CA SER A 76 1.96 26.42 -1.62
C SER A 76 3.35 26.28 -1.02
N THR A 77 3.59 25.22 -0.23
CA THR A 77 4.92 24.95 0.33
C THR A 77 5.90 24.48 -0.76
N SER A 78 5.45 23.81 -1.82
CA SER A 78 6.31 23.47 -2.96
C SER A 78 6.79 24.72 -3.69
N HIS A 79 5.95 25.73 -3.86
CA HIS A 79 6.33 27.02 -4.44
C HIS A 79 7.26 27.83 -3.50
N LEU A 80 7.06 27.74 -2.17
CA LEU A 80 7.99 28.32 -1.19
C LEU A 80 9.38 27.66 -1.30
N MET A 81 9.45 26.35 -1.54
CA MET A 81 10.71 25.64 -1.80
C MET A 81 11.35 26.11 -3.11
N ALA A 82 10.58 26.25 -4.19
CA ALA A 82 11.09 26.74 -5.47
C ALA A 82 11.68 28.15 -5.34
N GLN A 83 11.01 29.06 -4.61
CA GLN A 83 11.54 30.39 -4.30
C GLN A 83 12.84 30.32 -3.50
N ALA A 84 12.93 29.45 -2.49
CA ALA A 84 14.13 29.26 -1.69
C ALA A 84 15.30 28.73 -2.53
N VAL A 85 15.04 27.77 -3.41
CA VAL A 85 16.04 27.24 -4.36
C VAL A 85 16.53 28.35 -5.29
N LYS A 86 15.64 29.12 -5.91
CA LYS A 86 16.03 30.24 -6.79
C LYS A 86 16.86 31.30 -6.06
N ALA A 87 16.55 31.59 -4.80
CA ALA A 87 17.30 32.54 -3.99
C ALA A 87 18.73 32.09 -3.66
N LEU A 88 18.93 30.77 -3.44
CA LEU A 88 20.23 30.17 -3.12
C LEU A 88 21.02 29.76 -4.35
N PHE A 89 20.31 29.31 -5.38
CA PHE A 89 20.86 28.80 -6.64
C PHE A 89 20.21 29.51 -7.83
N PRO A 90 20.59 30.76 -8.13
CA PRO A 90 19.94 31.58 -9.16
C PRO A 90 19.93 30.95 -10.57
N GLN A 91 20.89 30.09 -10.87
CA GLN A 91 21.00 29.39 -12.16
C GLN A 91 20.07 28.18 -12.27
N ALA A 92 19.54 27.67 -11.15
CA ALA A 92 18.60 26.55 -11.17
C ALA A 92 17.33 26.94 -11.97
N LYS A 93 16.91 26.07 -12.89
CA LYS A 93 15.65 26.25 -13.61
C LYS A 93 14.55 25.46 -12.90
N VAL A 94 13.40 26.09 -12.76
CA VAL A 94 12.23 25.48 -12.11
C VAL A 94 11.35 24.82 -13.14
N THR A 95 10.79 23.65 -12.81
CA THR A 95 9.93 22.91 -13.73
C THR A 95 8.49 22.77 -13.20
N ILE A 96 8.17 21.72 -12.47
CA ILE A 96 6.85 21.45 -11.88
C ILE A 96 6.99 21.02 -10.41
N GLY A 97 6.00 21.40 -9.59
CA GLY A 97 5.99 21.11 -8.17
C GLY A 97 4.60 20.77 -7.61
N PRO A 98 4.01 19.61 -7.94
CA PRO A 98 2.69 19.24 -7.45
C PRO A 98 2.71 18.82 -5.98
N ALA A 99 1.54 18.97 -5.33
CA ALA A 99 1.24 18.23 -4.12
C ALA A 99 1.04 16.74 -4.43
N ILE A 100 1.40 15.89 -3.49
CA ILE A 100 1.18 14.44 -3.53
C ILE A 100 0.59 13.98 -2.20
N GLU A 101 0.06 12.77 -2.13
CA GLU A 101 -0.62 12.22 -0.95
C GLU A 101 0.23 12.31 0.33
N THR A 102 1.55 12.16 0.25
CA THR A 102 2.45 12.18 1.41
C THR A 102 3.21 13.49 1.61
N GLY A 103 3.00 14.47 0.72
CA GLY A 103 3.74 15.74 0.78
C GLY A 103 3.70 16.50 -0.54
N PHE A 104 4.86 16.88 -1.02
CA PHE A 104 5.06 17.58 -2.29
C PHE A 104 6.45 17.28 -2.84
N TYR A 105 6.66 17.56 -4.10
CA TYR A 105 8.00 17.63 -4.67
C TYR A 105 8.12 18.83 -5.61
N TYR A 106 9.34 19.14 -6.00
CA TYR A 106 9.62 20.06 -7.09
C TYR A 106 10.85 19.59 -7.85
N ASP A 107 10.79 19.67 -9.18
CA ASP A 107 11.88 19.30 -10.07
C ASP A 107 12.70 20.52 -10.50
N PHE A 108 14.02 20.39 -10.42
CA PHE A 108 14.97 21.44 -10.75
C PHE A 108 16.00 20.94 -11.76
N ASP A 109 16.30 21.76 -12.76
CA ASP A 109 17.47 21.59 -13.60
C ASP A 109 18.61 22.42 -12.99
N VAL A 110 19.67 21.73 -12.57
CA VAL A 110 20.79 22.32 -11.85
C VAL A 110 22.12 21.81 -12.41
N ASP A 111 23.15 22.66 -12.42
CA ASP A 111 24.49 22.31 -12.91
C ASP A 111 25.17 21.25 -12.02
N HIS A 112 24.90 21.25 -10.73
CA HIS A 112 25.43 20.31 -9.75
C HIS A 112 24.31 19.70 -8.92
N PRO A 113 24.30 18.36 -8.73
CA PRO A 113 23.30 17.70 -7.91
C PRO A 113 23.25 18.26 -6.49
N PHE A 114 22.05 18.42 -5.95
CA PHE A 114 21.88 18.82 -4.56
C PHE A 114 22.44 17.78 -3.60
N THR A 115 23.00 18.25 -2.50
CA THR A 115 23.49 17.43 -1.40
C THR A 115 22.54 17.47 -0.20
N PRO A 116 22.66 16.56 0.78
CA PRO A 116 21.90 16.66 2.03
C PRO A 116 22.08 18.00 2.75
N GLU A 117 23.28 18.58 2.71
CA GLU A 117 23.59 19.89 3.29
C GLU A 117 22.86 21.04 2.56
N ASP A 118 22.64 20.89 1.26
CA ASP A 118 21.85 21.87 0.50
C ASP A 118 20.38 21.81 0.87
N LEU A 119 19.81 20.62 1.19
CA LEU A 119 18.46 20.54 1.73
C LEU A 119 18.31 21.32 3.02
N GLU A 120 19.28 21.25 3.93
CA GLU A 120 19.26 22.02 5.18
C GLU A 120 19.27 23.53 4.93
N LYS A 121 20.09 24.00 3.98
CA LYS A 121 20.15 25.42 3.58
C LYS A 121 18.85 25.88 2.93
N ILE A 122 18.29 25.05 2.02
CA ILE A 122 17.01 25.34 1.36
C ILE A 122 15.91 25.44 2.41
N GLU A 123 15.81 24.47 3.33
CA GLU A 123 14.80 24.47 4.40
C GLU A 123 14.95 25.70 5.33
N ALA A 124 16.18 26.09 5.67
CA ALA A 124 16.42 27.32 6.45
C ALA A 124 15.94 28.57 5.71
N LYS A 125 16.20 28.67 4.39
CA LYS A 125 15.72 29.79 3.55
C LYS A 125 14.20 29.76 3.41
N MET A 126 13.56 28.59 3.27
CA MET A 126 12.10 28.47 3.29
C MET A 126 11.51 29.04 4.60
N ARG A 127 12.12 28.74 5.74
CA ARG A 127 11.68 29.28 7.04
C ARG A 127 11.81 30.80 7.14
N GLU A 128 12.86 31.37 6.55
CA GLU A 128 13.03 32.85 6.45
C GLU A 128 11.91 33.46 5.61
N LEU A 129 11.65 32.90 4.42
CA LEU A 129 10.61 33.35 3.50
C LEU A 129 9.20 33.19 4.09
N ALA A 130 8.94 32.12 4.83
CA ALA A 130 7.67 31.92 5.54
C ALA A 130 7.45 33.01 6.59
N LYS A 131 8.51 33.40 7.35
CA LYS A 131 8.44 34.48 8.35
C LYS A 131 8.26 35.86 7.73
N ALA A 132 8.69 36.07 6.50
CA ALA A 132 8.55 37.34 5.79
C ALA A 132 7.09 37.66 5.40
N ASP A 133 6.16 36.72 5.54
CA ASP A 133 4.72 36.86 5.28
C ASP A 133 4.40 37.45 3.89
N LEU A 134 5.07 36.97 2.87
CA LEU A 134 4.90 37.44 1.51
C LEU A 134 3.50 37.05 1.00
N LYS A 135 2.74 38.01 0.48
CA LYS A 135 1.44 37.73 -0.14
C LYS A 135 1.63 36.91 -1.38
N ILE A 136 0.77 35.90 -1.55
CA ILE A 136 0.70 35.08 -2.78
C ILE A 136 -0.42 35.63 -3.63
N VAL A 137 -0.07 36.19 -4.80
CA VAL A 137 -0.99 36.90 -5.67
C VAL A 137 -1.11 36.17 -7.00
N ARG A 138 -2.36 35.84 -7.38
CA ARG A 138 -2.69 35.31 -8.68
C ARG A 138 -2.82 36.42 -9.71
N SER A 139 -2.27 36.24 -10.89
CA SER A 139 -2.46 37.09 -12.07
C SER A 139 -2.70 36.22 -13.30
N GLU A 140 -3.33 36.78 -14.32
CA GLU A 140 -3.49 36.13 -15.63
C GLU A 140 -2.74 36.95 -16.67
N LEU A 141 -2.01 36.24 -17.54
CA LEU A 141 -1.36 36.79 -18.71
C LEU A 141 -1.83 36.05 -19.95
N THR A 142 -1.74 36.67 -21.11
CA THR A 142 -1.81 35.93 -22.36
C THR A 142 -0.62 34.99 -22.46
N SER A 143 -0.77 33.86 -23.16
CA SER A 143 0.33 32.90 -23.33
C SER A 143 1.55 33.54 -23.97
N VAL A 144 1.37 34.52 -24.86
CA VAL A 144 2.48 35.28 -25.46
C VAL A 144 3.24 36.09 -24.42
N GLU A 145 2.54 36.86 -23.61
CA GLU A 145 3.18 37.67 -22.52
C GLU A 145 3.89 36.78 -21.51
N ALA A 146 3.28 35.65 -21.13
CA ALA A 146 3.87 34.69 -20.20
C ALA A 146 5.14 34.04 -20.78
N VAL A 147 5.15 33.64 -22.05
CA VAL A 147 6.34 33.13 -22.74
C VAL A 147 7.46 34.16 -22.76
N GLU A 148 7.16 35.43 -23.07
CA GLU A 148 8.17 36.49 -23.03
C GLU A 148 8.75 36.70 -21.62
N LEU A 149 7.89 36.67 -20.60
CA LEU A 149 8.29 36.81 -19.21
C LEU A 149 9.25 35.69 -18.80
N PHE A 150 8.87 34.43 -19.01
CA PHE A 150 9.70 33.28 -18.62
C PHE A 150 10.97 33.13 -19.46
N ARG A 151 10.97 33.56 -20.72
CA ARG A 151 12.22 33.68 -21.52
C ARG A 151 13.20 34.69 -20.92
N LYS A 152 12.69 35.87 -20.49
CA LYS A 152 13.54 36.86 -19.81
C LYS A 152 14.09 36.36 -18.47
N MET A 153 13.31 35.51 -17.78
CA MET A 153 13.75 34.89 -16.51
C MET A 153 14.69 33.68 -16.72
N GLY A 154 14.87 33.21 -17.97
CA GLY A 154 15.69 32.02 -18.27
C GLY A 154 15.00 30.68 -17.97
N GLU A 155 13.69 30.67 -17.72
CA GLU A 155 12.90 29.49 -17.33
C GLU A 155 12.38 28.74 -18.56
N SER A 156 13.27 28.03 -19.26
CA SER A 156 12.96 27.34 -20.51
C SER A 156 11.87 26.26 -20.38
N TYR A 157 11.82 25.58 -19.24
CA TYR A 157 10.79 24.55 -19.01
C TYR A 157 9.39 25.15 -18.85
N LYS A 158 9.27 26.35 -18.28
CA LYS A 158 7.99 27.08 -18.20
C LYS A 158 7.50 27.52 -19.57
N VAL A 159 8.43 27.95 -20.43
CA VAL A 159 8.12 28.27 -21.83
C VAL A 159 7.55 27.05 -22.56
N GLU A 160 8.23 25.90 -22.47
CA GLU A 160 7.75 24.64 -23.06
C GLU A 160 6.36 24.25 -22.54
N LEU A 161 6.14 24.38 -21.22
CA LEU A 161 4.83 24.05 -20.62
C LEU A 161 3.70 24.95 -21.13
N ILE A 162 3.96 26.25 -21.32
CA ILE A 162 2.95 27.19 -21.84
C ILE A 162 2.64 26.89 -23.32
N GLU A 163 3.67 26.63 -24.12
CA GLU A 163 3.51 26.31 -25.54
C GLU A 163 2.69 25.01 -25.71
N ASP A 164 2.92 24.00 -24.88
CA ASP A 164 2.17 22.73 -24.92
C ASP A 164 0.73 22.83 -24.41
N LEU A 165 0.45 23.73 -23.47
CA LEU A 165 -0.92 23.94 -22.99
C LEU A 165 -1.87 24.43 -24.08
N GLY A 166 -1.36 25.16 -25.09
CA GLY A 166 -2.15 25.70 -26.20
C GLY A 166 -3.31 26.60 -25.78
N ALA A 167 -3.28 27.13 -24.56
CA ALA A 167 -4.31 28.01 -24.01
C ALA A 167 -4.04 29.47 -24.37
N ASP A 168 -5.09 30.26 -24.57
CA ASP A 168 -4.96 31.71 -24.87
C ASP A 168 -4.38 32.49 -23.66
N LYS A 169 -4.73 32.06 -22.45
CA LYS A 169 -4.31 32.67 -21.21
C LYS A 169 -3.82 31.62 -20.21
N VAL A 170 -2.87 32.01 -19.39
CA VAL A 170 -2.32 31.22 -18.30
C VAL A 170 -2.30 31.99 -17.00
N SER A 171 -2.40 31.30 -15.87
CA SER A 171 -2.31 31.91 -14.56
C SER A 171 -0.90 31.80 -13.98
N LEU A 172 -0.48 32.86 -13.30
CA LEU A 172 0.78 32.96 -12.60
C LEU A 172 0.50 33.28 -11.13
N TYR A 173 1.37 32.81 -10.27
CA TYR A 173 1.39 33.16 -8.85
C TYR A 173 2.71 33.79 -8.48
N THR A 174 2.61 34.97 -7.88
CA THR A 174 3.78 35.77 -7.46
C THR A 174 3.81 35.89 -5.95
N GLN A 175 4.98 35.60 -5.37
CA GLN A 175 5.28 35.77 -3.96
C GLN A 175 6.63 36.49 -3.79
N GLY A 176 6.58 37.77 -3.41
CA GLY A 176 7.76 38.65 -3.39
C GLY A 176 8.34 38.80 -4.79
N ASP A 177 9.59 38.39 -4.98
CA ASP A 177 10.36 38.42 -6.22
C ASP A 177 10.26 37.16 -7.07
N PHE A 178 9.55 36.13 -6.59
CA PHE A 178 9.37 34.85 -7.27
C PHE A 178 7.99 34.78 -7.93
N SER A 179 7.98 34.41 -9.23
CA SER A 179 6.76 34.17 -10.00
C SER A 179 6.82 32.80 -10.66
N ASP A 180 5.72 32.06 -10.58
CA ASP A 180 5.62 30.71 -11.14
C ASP A 180 4.32 30.51 -11.95
N LEU A 181 4.40 29.65 -12.98
CA LEU A 181 3.26 29.19 -13.77
C LEU A 181 2.49 28.16 -12.96
N CYS A 182 1.24 28.44 -12.61
CA CYS A 182 0.44 27.53 -11.80
C CYS A 182 -1.05 27.76 -11.96
N ARG A 183 -1.85 26.69 -11.80
CA ARG A 183 -3.32 26.78 -11.81
C ARG A 183 -3.90 27.19 -10.46
N GLY A 184 -3.19 26.96 -9.38
CA GLY A 184 -3.67 27.19 -7.99
C GLY A 184 -4.67 26.15 -7.50
N PRO A 185 -5.42 26.44 -6.41
CA PRO A 185 -5.24 27.64 -5.60
C PRO A 185 -4.04 27.57 -4.68
N HIS A 186 -3.68 28.71 -4.12
CA HIS A 186 -2.63 28.86 -3.14
C HIS A 186 -3.10 29.49 -1.82
N LEU A 187 -2.28 29.33 -0.78
CA LEU A 187 -2.46 30.02 0.50
C LEU A 187 -2.40 31.54 0.33
N PRO A 188 -3.03 32.34 1.22
CA PRO A 188 -3.03 33.78 1.12
C PRO A 188 -1.64 34.44 1.22
N SER A 189 -0.72 33.81 1.97
CA SER A 189 0.66 34.29 2.13
C SER A 189 1.58 33.16 2.57
N THR A 190 2.90 33.39 2.49
CA THR A 190 3.92 32.40 2.87
C THR A 190 3.93 32.09 4.37
N SER A 191 3.40 32.94 5.23
CA SER A 191 3.31 32.69 6.67
C SER A 191 2.37 31.57 7.07
N TRP A 192 1.51 31.10 6.16
CA TRP A 192 0.67 29.93 6.35
C TRP A 192 1.42 28.62 6.17
N CYS A 193 2.59 28.62 5.55
CA CYS A 193 3.48 27.47 5.47
C CYS A 193 4.22 27.30 6.81
N LYS A 194 3.51 26.84 7.86
CA LYS A 194 3.99 26.84 9.26
C LYS A 194 4.87 25.65 9.60
N ALA A 195 4.56 24.49 9.05
CA ALA A 195 5.16 23.21 9.43
C ALA A 195 5.52 22.40 8.19
N PHE A 196 6.79 22.34 7.86
CA PHE A 196 7.31 21.60 6.70
C PHE A 196 8.68 21.01 6.99
N LYS A 197 9.03 19.96 6.22
CA LYS A 197 10.33 19.30 6.24
C LYS A 197 10.68 18.85 4.83
N LEU A 198 11.91 19.10 4.38
CA LEU A 198 12.47 18.47 3.19
C LEU A 198 12.98 17.08 3.55
N THR A 199 12.66 16.07 2.74
CA THR A 199 12.83 14.66 3.12
C THR A 199 13.90 13.94 2.33
N SER A 200 14.00 14.18 1.02
CA SER A 200 14.95 13.46 0.16
C SER A 200 15.17 14.15 -1.18
N ILE A 201 16.21 13.70 -1.87
CA ILE A 201 16.55 14.07 -3.24
C ILE A 201 16.53 12.81 -4.10
N ALA A 202 16.04 12.92 -5.34
CA ALA A 202 16.09 11.85 -6.33
C ALA A 202 16.35 12.43 -7.73
N GLY A 203 16.87 11.62 -8.65
CA GLY A 203 16.86 11.92 -10.07
C GLY A 203 15.49 11.66 -10.68
N ALA A 204 15.05 12.52 -11.60
CA ALA A 204 13.83 12.33 -12.36
C ALA A 204 14.02 12.84 -13.80
N TYR A 205 13.66 12.03 -14.78
CA TYR A 205 13.68 12.49 -16.18
C TYR A 205 12.53 13.44 -16.45
N TRP A 206 12.81 14.52 -17.19
CA TRP A 206 11.77 15.46 -17.59
C TRP A 206 10.62 14.75 -18.31
N ARG A 207 9.40 14.89 -17.77
CA ARG A 207 8.19 14.18 -18.24
C ARG A 207 8.29 12.64 -18.24
N GLY A 208 9.20 12.07 -17.46
CA GLY A 208 9.38 10.62 -17.40
C GLY A 208 10.05 9.99 -18.63
N ASP A 209 10.58 10.80 -19.54
CA ASP A 209 11.25 10.34 -20.73
C ASP A 209 12.77 10.23 -20.50
N GLU A 210 13.31 9.01 -20.50
CA GLU A 210 14.73 8.71 -20.29
C GLU A 210 15.67 9.38 -21.33
N LYS A 211 15.14 9.83 -22.46
CA LYS A 211 15.89 10.55 -23.51
C LYS A 211 16.02 12.04 -23.24
N ARG A 212 15.29 12.57 -22.25
CA ARG A 212 15.27 13.98 -21.88
C ARG A 212 16.20 14.26 -20.69
N ALA A 213 16.31 15.55 -20.30
CA ALA A 213 17.18 15.98 -19.22
C ALA A 213 16.84 15.27 -17.90
N MET A 214 17.87 14.83 -17.19
CA MET A 214 17.74 14.32 -15.83
C MET A 214 17.74 15.51 -14.86
N LEU A 215 16.64 15.69 -14.16
CA LEU A 215 16.40 16.74 -13.20
C LEU A 215 16.68 16.26 -11.77
N GLN A 216 16.87 17.17 -10.86
CA GLN A 216 16.93 16.91 -9.43
C GLN A 216 15.55 17.14 -8.80
N ARG A 217 14.93 16.07 -8.32
CA ARG A 217 13.64 16.12 -7.61
C ARG A 217 13.89 16.23 -6.12
N VAL A 218 13.42 17.31 -5.52
CA VAL A 218 13.45 17.52 -4.07
C VAL A 218 12.06 17.21 -3.50
N TYR A 219 12.00 16.26 -2.56
CA TYR A 219 10.79 15.90 -1.84
C TYR A 219 10.69 16.65 -0.51
N GLY A 220 9.47 16.99 -0.14
CA GLY A 220 9.15 17.55 1.16
C GLY A 220 7.75 17.17 1.59
N THR A 221 7.45 17.48 2.85
CA THR A 221 6.11 17.37 3.39
C THR A 221 5.72 18.63 4.16
N ALA A 222 4.42 18.90 4.25
CA ALA A 222 3.89 20.03 5.02
C ALA A 222 2.55 19.66 5.66
N PHE A 223 2.29 20.29 6.82
CA PHE A 223 1.10 20.11 7.63
C PHE A 223 0.59 21.47 8.14
N GLY A 224 -0.64 21.51 8.63
CA GLY A 224 -1.26 22.69 9.20
C GLY A 224 -0.55 23.20 10.46
N ASP A 225 -0.03 22.28 11.26
CA ASP A 225 0.70 22.60 12.47
C ASP A 225 1.95 21.71 12.70
N LYS A 226 2.79 22.16 13.66
CA LYS A 226 4.06 21.51 13.98
C LYS A 226 3.88 20.14 14.63
N LYS A 227 2.81 19.93 15.40
CA LYS A 227 2.54 18.67 16.10
C LYS A 227 2.18 17.56 15.10
N GLU A 228 1.40 17.88 14.08
CA GLU A 228 1.08 16.94 12.99
C GLU A 228 2.35 16.56 12.22
N LEU A 229 3.21 17.55 11.91
CA LEU A 229 4.48 17.28 11.24
C LEU A 229 5.39 16.39 12.09
N GLU A 230 5.55 16.67 13.39
CA GLU A 230 6.35 15.85 14.30
C GLU A 230 5.83 14.42 14.37
N ALA A 231 4.53 14.22 14.55
CA ALA A 231 3.91 12.90 14.56
C ALA A 231 4.12 12.14 13.23
N TYR A 232 4.06 12.84 12.10
CA TYR A 232 4.36 12.25 10.80
C TYR A 232 5.82 11.82 10.66
N LEU A 233 6.77 12.68 11.09
CA LEU A 233 8.20 12.37 11.03
C LEU A 233 8.56 11.21 11.97
N GLU A 234 7.98 11.14 13.15
CA GLU A 234 8.13 10.00 14.07
C GLU A 234 7.64 8.70 13.42
N ARG A 235 6.49 8.72 12.72
CA ARG A 235 5.99 7.56 11.98
C ARG A 235 6.95 7.12 10.86
N ILE A 236 7.55 8.06 10.13
CA ILE A 236 8.53 7.73 9.08
C ILE A 236 9.78 7.08 9.69
N GLU A 237 10.30 7.63 10.77
CA GLU A 237 11.47 7.05 11.45
C GLU A 237 11.17 5.66 12.02
N GLU A 238 9.98 5.47 12.57
CA GLU A 238 9.54 4.15 13.01
C GLU A 238 9.38 3.17 11.84
N ALA A 239 8.85 3.64 10.70
CA ALA A 239 8.77 2.84 9.47
C ALA A 239 10.14 2.37 8.98
N LYS A 240 11.15 3.25 9.00
CA LYS A 240 12.54 2.88 8.63
C LYS A 240 13.12 1.82 9.56
N LYS A 241 12.82 1.88 10.87
CA LYS A 241 13.27 0.86 11.83
C LYS A 241 12.62 -0.49 11.58
N ARG A 242 11.36 -0.50 11.12
CA ARG A 242 10.55 -1.70 10.86
C ARG A 242 10.69 -2.25 9.45
N ASP A 243 11.43 -1.57 8.55
CA ASP A 243 11.60 -1.98 7.16
C ASP A 243 11.96 -3.47 7.05
N HIS A 244 11.09 -4.25 6.36
CA HIS A 244 11.23 -5.69 6.24
C HIS A 244 12.55 -6.13 5.59
N ARG A 245 13.17 -5.29 4.75
CA ARG A 245 14.47 -5.56 4.11
C ARG A 245 15.60 -5.51 5.13
N LYS A 246 15.52 -4.54 6.06
CA LYS A 246 16.45 -4.40 7.18
C LYS A 246 16.27 -5.54 8.19
N LEU A 247 15.05 -5.71 8.69
CA LEU A 247 14.72 -6.74 9.68
C LEU A 247 14.90 -8.15 9.11
N GLY A 248 14.56 -8.36 7.84
CA GLY A 248 14.77 -9.64 7.14
C GLY A 248 16.24 -10.05 7.11
N ARG A 249 17.15 -9.10 6.90
CA ARG A 249 18.60 -9.32 6.98
C ARG A 249 19.08 -9.55 8.41
N GLU A 250 18.67 -8.70 9.37
CA GLU A 250 19.08 -8.80 10.77
C GLU A 250 18.59 -10.10 11.44
N LEU A 251 17.42 -10.59 11.07
CA LEU A 251 16.82 -11.82 11.56
C LEU A 251 17.15 -13.06 10.72
N ASP A 252 17.91 -12.88 9.64
CA ASP A 252 18.30 -13.96 8.73
C ASP A 252 17.09 -14.72 8.11
N LEU A 253 16.14 -13.96 7.55
CA LEU A 253 14.90 -14.54 7.00
C LEU A 253 14.98 -14.81 5.50
N PHE A 254 15.54 -13.90 4.73
CA PHE A 254 15.63 -14.00 3.27
C PHE A 254 16.72 -13.09 2.71
N SER A 255 17.06 -13.33 1.45
CA SER A 255 17.96 -12.46 0.67
C SER A 255 17.50 -12.35 -0.78
N PHE A 256 18.04 -11.33 -1.46
CA PHE A 256 18.02 -11.19 -2.91
C PHE A 256 19.46 -11.25 -3.41
N ASN A 257 19.68 -11.93 -4.53
CA ASN A 257 20.99 -12.07 -5.14
C ASN A 257 20.90 -11.80 -6.64
N ASP A 258 21.76 -10.94 -7.16
CA ASP A 258 21.77 -10.56 -8.57
C ASP A 258 22.11 -11.75 -9.50
N GLU A 259 22.88 -12.74 -9.02
CA GLU A 259 23.17 -13.97 -9.76
C GLU A 259 21.92 -14.83 -9.97
N VAL A 260 20.95 -14.77 -9.05
CA VAL A 260 19.66 -15.47 -9.17
C VAL A 260 18.69 -14.69 -10.04
N GLY A 261 18.75 -13.36 -9.95
CA GLY A 261 17.91 -12.44 -10.69
C GLY A 261 17.10 -11.49 -9.81
N ALA A 262 16.87 -10.30 -10.32
CA ALA A 262 16.16 -9.25 -9.61
C ALA A 262 14.71 -9.64 -9.31
N GLY A 263 14.27 -9.45 -8.06
CA GLY A 263 12.90 -9.75 -7.62
C GLY A 263 12.60 -11.24 -7.42
N LEU A 264 13.63 -12.10 -7.34
CA LEU A 264 13.52 -13.51 -6.98
C LEU A 264 14.06 -13.73 -5.57
N VAL A 265 13.22 -14.23 -4.67
CA VAL A 265 13.52 -14.34 -3.24
C VAL A 265 14.24 -15.64 -2.94
N ILE A 266 15.34 -15.58 -2.17
CA ILE A 266 15.96 -16.75 -1.54
C ILE A 266 15.54 -16.76 -0.06
N TRP A 267 14.82 -17.79 0.34
CA TRP A 267 14.39 -17.97 1.72
C TRP A 267 15.48 -18.66 2.54
N HIS A 268 15.90 -18.05 3.65
CA HIS A 268 16.80 -18.65 4.61
C HIS A 268 16.03 -19.57 5.58
N PRO A 269 16.68 -20.44 6.37
CA PRO A 269 15.98 -21.44 7.17
C PRO A 269 14.88 -20.88 8.08
N LYS A 270 15.10 -19.71 8.71
CA LYS A 270 14.08 -19.08 9.57
C LYS A 270 12.93 -18.49 8.75
N GLY A 271 13.23 -17.85 7.62
CA GLY A 271 12.21 -17.30 6.74
C GLY A 271 11.40 -18.41 6.05
N ALA A 272 12.05 -19.49 5.62
CA ALA A 272 11.36 -20.67 5.08
C ALA A 272 10.44 -21.32 6.13
N MET A 273 10.87 -21.36 7.40
CA MET A 273 10.01 -21.85 8.49
C MET A 273 8.79 -20.96 8.71
N LEU A 274 8.96 -19.62 8.75
CA LEU A 274 7.86 -18.67 8.87
C LEU A 274 6.86 -18.85 7.71
N ARG A 275 7.36 -18.98 6.50
CA ARG A 275 6.57 -19.26 5.31
C ARG A 275 5.80 -20.57 5.44
N THR A 276 6.45 -21.65 5.84
CA THR A 276 5.80 -22.97 6.04
C THR A 276 4.67 -22.89 7.07
N ILE A 277 4.88 -22.21 8.19
CA ILE A 277 3.85 -22.02 9.22
C ILE A 277 2.62 -21.30 8.64
N LEU A 278 2.86 -20.26 7.85
CA LEU A 278 1.79 -19.49 7.22
C LEU A 278 1.05 -20.30 6.15
N GLU A 279 1.78 -21.06 5.33
CA GLU A 279 1.20 -21.94 4.32
C GLU A 279 0.37 -23.07 4.95
N ASP A 280 0.81 -23.64 6.07
CA ASP A 280 0.06 -24.65 6.81
C ASP A 280 -1.19 -24.08 7.48
N PHE A 281 -1.12 -22.85 7.96
CA PHE A 281 -2.28 -22.10 8.45
C PHE A 281 -3.32 -21.95 7.32
N GLU A 282 -2.90 -21.49 6.14
CA GLU A 282 -3.78 -21.33 4.98
C GLU A 282 -4.44 -22.65 4.57
N ARG A 283 -3.67 -23.74 4.45
CA ARG A 283 -4.22 -25.06 4.12
C ARG A 283 -5.31 -25.49 5.12
N LYS A 284 -5.05 -25.33 6.41
CA LYS A 284 -6.00 -25.71 7.48
C LYS A 284 -7.28 -24.86 7.42
N GLU A 285 -7.15 -23.55 7.28
CA GLU A 285 -8.30 -22.64 7.27
C GLU A 285 -9.16 -22.82 6.01
N HIS A 286 -8.55 -23.15 4.86
CA HIS A 286 -9.27 -23.48 3.64
C HIS A 286 -10.02 -24.82 3.72
N LEU A 287 -9.35 -25.89 4.17
CA LEU A 287 -9.99 -27.20 4.36
C LEU A 287 -11.18 -27.14 5.32
N LYS A 288 -11.03 -26.38 6.43
CA LYS A 288 -12.11 -26.15 7.41
C LYS A 288 -13.37 -25.52 6.79
N ARG A 289 -13.20 -24.74 5.72
CA ARG A 289 -14.28 -24.04 5.00
C ARG A 289 -14.74 -24.77 3.73
N GLY A 290 -14.34 -26.03 3.54
CA GLY A 290 -14.78 -26.87 2.44
C GLY A 290 -14.13 -26.53 1.10
N TYR A 291 -12.89 -26.05 1.10
CA TYR A 291 -12.09 -25.92 -0.11
C TYR A 291 -11.31 -27.21 -0.38
N ASP A 292 -11.27 -27.62 -1.64
CA ASP A 292 -10.43 -28.72 -2.11
C ASP A 292 -9.05 -28.18 -2.51
N ILE A 293 -7.99 -28.82 -2.00
CA ILE A 293 -6.62 -28.47 -2.39
C ILE A 293 -6.32 -29.05 -3.77
N VAL A 294 -5.91 -28.22 -4.69
CA VAL A 294 -5.48 -28.59 -6.04
C VAL A 294 -4.09 -28.05 -6.34
N GLN A 295 -3.47 -28.53 -7.42
CA GLN A 295 -2.17 -28.03 -7.86
C GLN A 295 -2.06 -28.09 -9.38
N GLY A 296 -1.81 -26.95 -10.00
CA GLY A 296 -1.55 -26.81 -11.42
C GLY A 296 -0.06 -26.83 -11.77
N PRO A 297 0.31 -27.12 -13.04
CA PRO A 297 1.68 -27.06 -13.51
C PRO A 297 2.17 -25.60 -13.60
N GLN A 298 3.50 -25.42 -13.50
CA GLN A 298 4.13 -24.09 -13.58
C GLN A 298 4.20 -23.55 -15.02
N ILE A 299 4.28 -24.43 -15.99
CA ILE A 299 4.46 -24.13 -17.41
C ILE A 299 3.28 -24.69 -18.18
N LEU A 300 2.62 -23.86 -18.97
CA LEU A 300 1.47 -24.22 -19.79
C LEU A 300 1.69 -23.80 -21.25
N LYS A 301 1.09 -24.53 -22.20
CA LYS A 301 1.13 -24.17 -23.63
C LYS A 301 0.56 -22.78 -23.85
N THR A 302 1.21 -21.99 -24.70
CA THR A 302 0.82 -20.62 -25.03
C THR A 302 -0.61 -20.51 -25.56
N GLU A 303 -1.11 -21.53 -26.24
CA GLU A 303 -2.50 -21.61 -26.75
C GLU A 303 -3.56 -21.46 -25.65
N LEU A 304 -3.30 -21.96 -24.42
CA LEU A 304 -4.22 -21.78 -23.29
C LEU A 304 -4.28 -20.33 -22.85
N TRP A 305 -3.16 -19.62 -22.91
CA TRP A 305 -3.08 -18.20 -22.59
C TRP A 305 -3.75 -17.32 -23.64
N GLN A 306 -3.69 -17.72 -24.91
CA GLN A 306 -4.44 -17.10 -26.01
C GLN A 306 -5.94 -17.31 -25.83
N ARG A 307 -6.37 -18.55 -25.57
CA ARG A 307 -7.78 -18.88 -25.33
C ARG A 307 -8.39 -18.08 -24.19
N SER A 308 -7.66 -17.88 -23.10
CA SER A 308 -8.13 -17.11 -21.95
C SER A 308 -8.11 -15.60 -22.17
N GLY A 309 -7.39 -15.09 -23.17
CA GLY A 309 -7.18 -13.66 -23.41
C GLY A 309 -6.02 -13.05 -22.62
N HIS A 310 -5.31 -13.85 -21.82
CA HIS A 310 -4.15 -13.34 -21.08
C HIS A 310 -2.99 -12.98 -22.01
N TYR A 311 -2.82 -13.71 -23.12
CA TYR A 311 -1.76 -13.44 -24.08
C TYR A 311 -1.89 -12.04 -24.69
N GLU A 312 -3.10 -11.61 -25.07
CA GLU A 312 -3.37 -10.31 -25.69
C GLU A 312 -3.30 -9.16 -24.67
N ASN A 313 -3.76 -9.39 -23.44
CA ASN A 313 -3.94 -8.33 -22.44
C ASN A 313 -2.83 -8.27 -21.38
N TYR A 314 -2.00 -9.32 -21.25
CA TYR A 314 -1.02 -9.44 -20.17
C TYR A 314 0.36 -9.92 -20.61
N ARG A 315 0.61 -10.04 -21.91
CA ARG A 315 1.82 -10.61 -22.50
C ARG A 315 3.12 -9.99 -22.01
N GLU A 316 3.15 -8.67 -21.86
CA GLU A 316 4.33 -7.92 -21.42
C GLU A 316 4.80 -8.32 -20.01
N ASN A 317 3.90 -8.84 -19.21
CA ASN A 317 4.18 -9.31 -17.85
C ASN A 317 4.43 -10.83 -17.77
N MET A 318 4.54 -11.54 -18.88
CA MET A 318 4.70 -12.99 -18.91
C MET A 318 6.11 -13.40 -19.35
N TYR A 319 6.56 -14.55 -18.85
CA TYR A 319 7.76 -15.23 -19.33
C TYR A 319 7.37 -16.34 -20.29
N PHE A 320 8.07 -16.45 -21.42
CA PHE A 320 7.87 -17.47 -22.44
C PHE A 320 9.13 -18.28 -22.66
N THR A 321 8.95 -19.54 -23.04
CA THR A 321 10.02 -20.44 -23.49
C THR A 321 9.54 -21.27 -24.67
N THR A 322 10.48 -21.79 -25.46
CA THR A 322 10.19 -22.70 -26.57
C THR A 322 10.93 -23.99 -26.34
N VAL A 323 10.21 -25.11 -26.40
CA VAL A 323 10.75 -26.46 -26.28
C VAL A 323 10.15 -27.31 -27.39
N ASP A 324 10.98 -28.01 -28.16
CA ASP A 324 10.55 -28.86 -29.29
C ASP A 324 9.60 -28.11 -30.25
N GLU A 325 9.97 -26.89 -30.63
CA GLU A 325 9.19 -25.98 -31.49
C GLU A 325 7.82 -25.55 -30.92
N GLN A 326 7.49 -25.96 -29.70
CA GLN A 326 6.26 -25.56 -29.01
C GLN A 326 6.51 -24.40 -28.05
N SER A 327 5.65 -23.39 -28.08
CA SER A 327 5.70 -22.25 -27.18
C SER A 327 4.98 -22.54 -25.87
N TYR A 328 5.61 -22.20 -24.75
CA TYR A 328 5.06 -22.32 -23.41
C TYR A 328 5.19 -20.98 -22.67
N GLY A 329 4.20 -20.71 -21.80
CA GLY A 329 4.25 -19.60 -20.87
C GLY A 329 4.43 -20.10 -19.43
N VAL A 330 5.31 -19.45 -18.66
CA VAL A 330 5.34 -19.62 -17.21
C VAL A 330 4.09 -18.94 -16.65
N LYS A 331 3.34 -19.60 -15.79
CA LYS A 331 2.04 -19.11 -15.34
C LYS A 331 2.15 -17.78 -14.57
N PRO A 332 1.45 -16.70 -15.00
CA PRO A 332 1.29 -15.46 -14.25
C PRO A 332 0.07 -15.51 -13.32
N MET A 333 -0.80 -16.51 -13.48
CA MET A 333 -2.06 -16.75 -12.74
C MET A 333 -2.36 -18.24 -12.67
N ASN A 334 -3.20 -18.66 -11.72
CA ASN A 334 -3.49 -20.09 -11.45
C ASN A 334 -4.82 -20.57 -12.07
N CYS A 335 -5.69 -19.68 -12.51
CA CYS A 335 -7.07 -19.95 -12.94
C CYS A 335 -7.20 -21.04 -14.02
N LEU A 336 -6.26 -21.11 -14.96
CA LEU A 336 -6.36 -22.05 -16.09
C LEU A 336 -6.37 -23.51 -15.65
N ALA A 337 -5.51 -23.88 -14.70
CA ALA A 337 -5.46 -25.25 -14.19
C ALA A 337 -6.77 -25.63 -13.47
N HIS A 338 -7.33 -24.72 -12.68
CA HIS A 338 -8.59 -24.95 -11.97
C HIS A 338 -9.77 -25.15 -12.93
N MET A 339 -9.83 -24.38 -14.02
CA MET A 339 -10.84 -24.58 -15.08
C MET A 339 -10.67 -25.93 -15.78
N MET A 340 -9.44 -26.38 -16.03
CA MET A 340 -9.19 -27.69 -16.62
C MET A 340 -9.60 -28.81 -15.67
N ILE A 341 -9.42 -28.67 -14.35
CA ILE A 341 -9.90 -29.62 -13.34
C ILE A 341 -11.43 -29.66 -13.35
N TYR A 342 -12.10 -28.51 -13.36
CA TYR A 342 -13.56 -28.46 -13.45
C TYR A 342 -14.06 -29.19 -14.70
N ARG A 343 -13.47 -28.91 -15.86
CA ARG A 343 -13.85 -29.49 -17.17
C ARG A 343 -13.56 -30.97 -17.31
N SER A 344 -12.71 -31.56 -16.48
CA SER A 344 -12.31 -32.98 -16.58
C SER A 344 -13.46 -33.96 -16.30
N GLN A 345 -14.60 -33.49 -15.74
CA GLN A 345 -15.76 -34.29 -15.40
C GLN A 345 -17.05 -33.59 -15.81
N LEU A 346 -18.11 -34.35 -16.04
CA LEU A 346 -19.47 -33.81 -16.13
C LEU A 346 -19.89 -33.29 -14.75
N ARG A 347 -20.46 -32.09 -14.71
CA ARG A 347 -20.91 -31.45 -13.49
C ARG A 347 -22.42 -31.29 -13.46
N SER A 348 -22.99 -31.45 -12.29
CA SER A 348 -24.40 -31.17 -11.99
C SER A 348 -24.51 -29.99 -11.05
N TYR A 349 -25.67 -29.30 -11.03
CA TYR A 349 -25.95 -28.26 -10.04
C TYR A 349 -25.77 -28.73 -8.59
N ARG A 350 -25.87 -30.05 -8.34
CA ARG A 350 -25.67 -30.67 -7.02
C ARG A 350 -24.22 -30.73 -6.59
N ASP A 351 -23.28 -30.62 -7.54
CA ASP A 351 -21.86 -30.62 -7.26
C ASP A 351 -21.37 -29.20 -6.87
N LEU A 352 -22.18 -28.17 -7.17
CA LEU A 352 -21.85 -26.78 -6.95
C LEU A 352 -22.34 -26.29 -5.57
N PRO A 353 -21.60 -25.39 -4.89
CA PRO A 353 -20.39 -24.73 -5.35
C PRO A 353 -19.15 -25.63 -5.21
N LEU A 354 -18.24 -25.60 -6.20
CA LEU A 354 -16.91 -26.19 -6.12
C LEU A 354 -15.90 -25.10 -5.76
N ARG A 355 -15.06 -25.37 -4.76
CA ARG A 355 -14.07 -24.41 -4.25
C ARG A 355 -12.68 -25.01 -4.33
N TYR A 356 -11.90 -24.62 -5.36
CA TYR A 356 -10.53 -25.09 -5.56
C TYR A 356 -9.54 -24.07 -4.99
N PHE A 357 -8.61 -24.54 -4.16
CA PHE A 357 -7.57 -23.75 -3.53
C PHE A 357 -6.18 -24.26 -3.90
N GLU A 358 -5.27 -23.37 -4.24
CA GLU A 358 -3.87 -23.66 -4.53
C GLU A 358 -2.97 -22.63 -3.86
N LEU A 359 -1.91 -23.08 -3.15
CA LEU A 359 -0.75 -22.24 -2.88
C LEU A 359 0.09 -22.20 -4.18
N GLY A 360 -0.36 -21.36 -5.09
CA GLY A 360 0.10 -21.36 -6.47
C GLY A 360 1.22 -20.36 -6.70
N THR A 361 2.43 -20.84 -6.99
CA THR A 361 3.55 -19.96 -7.38
C THR A 361 3.35 -19.45 -8.79
N VAL A 362 3.44 -18.15 -8.97
CA VAL A 362 3.30 -17.45 -10.25
C VAL A 362 4.50 -16.53 -10.49
N HIS A 363 4.73 -16.21 -11.77
CA HIS A 363 5.83 -15.32 -12.16
C HIS A 363 5.31 -14.21 -13.04
N ARG A 364 5.67 -12.96 -12.70
CA ARG A 364 5.31 -11.76 -13.46
C ARG A 364 6.54 -10.93 -13.74
N HIS A 365 6.72 -10.52 -14.98
CA HIS A 365 7.81 -9.64 -15.38
C HIS A 365 7.51 -8.20 -14.92
N GLU A 366 7.83 -7.92 -13.66
CA GLU A 366 7.79 -6.56 -13.13
C GLU A 366 9.02 -5.77 -13.58
N ARG A 367 8.84 -4.49 -13.93
CA ARG A 367 9.96 -3.60 -14.30
C ARG A 367 10.92 -3.44 -13.10
N ALA A 368 12.22 -3.36 -13.36
CA ALA A 368 13.22 -3.27 -12.30
C ALA A 368 12.99 -2.10 -11.31
N GLY A 369 12.57 -0.94 -11.82
CA GLY A 369 12.35 0.26 -11.00
C GLY A 369 11.17 0.20 -10.02
N VAL A 370 10.29 -0.82 -10.13
CA VAL A 370 9.15 -0.97 -9.21
C VAL A 370 9.33 -2.08 -8.18
N LEU A 371 10.43 -2.85 -8.24
CA LEU A 371 10.72 -3.91 -7.29
C LEU A 371 11.00 -3.34 -5.89
N HIS A 372 10.44 -3.96 -4.85
CA HIS A 372 10.56 -3.45 -3.48
C HIS A 372 10.55 -4.58 -2.44
N GLY A 373 11.71 -5.14 -2.15
CA GLY A 373 11.86 -6.24 -1.19
C GLY A 373 10.83 -7.34 -1.42
N LEU A 374 10.17 -7.84 -0.38
CA LEU A 374 9.10 -8.83 -0.47
C LEU A 374 7.76 -8.26 -0.96
N LEU A 375 7.57 -6.94 -0.91
CA LEU A 375 6.30 -6.30 -1.23
C LEU A 375 6.01 -6.29 -2.74
N ARG A 376 7.06 -6.30 -3.57
CA ARG A 376 6.92 -6.39 -5.03
C ARG A 376 8.07 -7.17 -5.65
N VAL A 377 7.77 -8.39 -6.02
CA VAL A 377 8.71 -9.41 -6.50
C VAL A 377 8.27 -9.94 -7.87
N ARG A 378 9.15 -10.69 -8.54
CA ARG A 378 8.85 -11.33 -9.84
C ARG A 378 8.35 -12.77 -9.73
N GLY A 379 8.71 -13.47 -8.65
CA GLY A 379 8.22 -14.80 -8.34
C GLY A 379 7.56 -14.80 -6.97
N PHE A 380 6.29 -15.21 -6.87
CA PHE A 380 5.54 -15.21 -5.61
C PHE A 380 4.47 -16.29 -5.60
N THR A 381 4.06 -16.68 -4.39
CA THR A 381 3.03 -17.69 -4.17
C THR A 381 1.76 -17.01 -3.68
N GLN A 382 0.64 -17.30 -4.33
CA GLN A 382 -0.68 -16.82 -3.92
C GLN A 382 -1.46 -17.94 -3.22
N ASP A 383 -2.24 -17.57 -2.22
CA ASP A 383 -3.30 -18.39 -1.63
C ASP A 383 -4.55 -18.34 -2.51
N ASP A 384 -4.36 -18.70 -3.77
CA ASP A 384 -5.32 -18.50 -4.84
C ASP A 384 -6.42 -19.57 -4.82
N ALA A 385 -7.66 -19.14 -4.92
CA ALA A 385 -8.76 -20.07 -5.09
C ALA A 385 -9.82 -19.56 -6.05
N HIS A 386 -10.50 -20.54 -6.64
CA HIS A 386 -11.55 -20.31 -7.61
C HIS A 386 -12.80 -21.07 -7.17
N ILE A 387 -13.89 -20.31 -7.03
CA ILE A 387 -15.19 -20.84 -6.68
C ILE A 387 -16.03 -20.89 -7.96
N LEU A 388 -16.50 -22.06 -8.32
CA LEU A 388 -17.44 -22.23 -9.43
C LEU A 388 -18.81 -22.55 -8.83
N CYS A 389 -19.78 -21.68 -9.07
CA CYS A 389 -21.11 -21.74 -8.45
C CYS A 389 -22.23 -21.43 -9.45
N THR A 390 -23.47 -21.69 -9.07
CA THR A 390 -24.62 -21.19 -9.83
C THR A 390 -24.82 -19.69 -9.57
N PRO A 391 -25.51 -18.96 -10.44
CA PRO A 391 -25.84 -17.55 -10.19
C PRO A 391 -26.55 -17.30 -8.85
N GLU A 392 -27.40 -18.24 -8.41
CA GLU A 392 -28.15 -18.13 -7.15
C GLU A 392 -27.25 -18.32 -5.93
N GLN A 393 -26.15 -19.05 -6.05
CA GLN A 393 -25.18 -19.27 -4.98
C GLN A 393 -24.18 -18.11 -4.82
N LEU A 394 -24.02 -17.29 -5.86
CA LEU A 394 -22.98 -16.26 -5.96
C LEU A 394 -22.93 -15.30 -4.75
N ASP A 395 -24.07 -14.76 -4.35
CA ASP A 395 -24.18 -13.83 -3.21
C ASP A 395 -23.68 -14.49 -1.91
N GLY A 396 -24.10 -15.73 -1.65
CA GLY A 396 -23.67 -16.50 -0.48
C GLY A 396 -22.17 -16.78 -0.48
N GLU A 397 -21.58 -17.09 -1.64
CA GLU A 397 -20.14 -17.34 -1.77
C GLU A 397 -19.31 -16.08 -1.53
N ILE A 398 -19.71 -14.93 -2.08
CA ILE A 398 -19.02 -13.65 -1.85
C ILE A 398 -19.04 -13.27 -0.36
N LYS A 399 -20.22 -13.37 0.30
CA LYS A 399 -20.36 -13.12 1.75
C LYS A 399 -19.48 -14.07 2.58
N GLY A 400 -19.43 -15.35 2.20
CA GLY A 400 -18.55 -16.33 2.85
C GLY A 400 -17.08 -15.97 2.75
N VAL A 401 -16.63 -15.43 1.60
CA VAL A 401 -15.24 -14.96 1.44
C VAL A 401 -14.97 -13.71 2.27
N ILE A 402 -15.88 -12.73 2.32
CA ILE A 402 -15.73 -11.53 3.16
C ILE A 402 -15.62 -11.93 4.64
N GLN A 403 -16.44 -12.88 5.10
CA GLN A 403 -16.36 -13.41 6.46
C GLN A 403 -15.01 -14.10 6.70
N PHE A 404 -14.53 -14.93 5.76
CA PHE A 404 -13.24 -15.60 5.87
C PHE A 404 -12.08 -14.59 6.02
N VAL A 405 -12.04 -13.56 5.18
CA VAL A 405 -11.06 -12.46 5.30
C VAL A 405 -11.15 -11.82 6.68
N THR A 406 -12.35 -11.51 7.15
CA THR A 406 -12.56 -10.86 8.46
C THR A 406 -12.00 -11.69 9.61
N GLU A 407 -12.26 -12.99 9.62
CA GLU A 407 -11.78 -13.91 10.66
C GLU A 407 -10.26 -14.05 10.62
N VAL A 408 -9.66 -14.17 9.42
CA VAL A 408 -8.21 -14.31 9.26
C VAL A 408 -7.49 -13.02 9.65
N MET A 409 -7.96 -11.85 9.20
CA MET A 409 -7.34 -10.58 9.56
C MET A 409 -7.37 -10.30 11.07
N ALA A 410 -8.44 -10.74 11.76
CA ALA A 410 -8.53 -10.64 13.21
C ALA A 410 -7.45 -11.47 13.93
N ILE A 411 -7.06 -12.65 13.41
CA ILE A 411 -5.99 -13.49 13.97
C ILE A 411 -4.63 -12.75 13.92
N PHE A 412 -4.37 -12.00 12.85
CA PHE A 412 -3.14 -11.24 12.69
C PHE A 412 -3.20 -9.84 13.33
N GLY A 413 -4.35 -9.41 13.84
CA GLY A 413 -4.56 -8.09 14.44
C GLY A 413 -4.59 -6.95 13.43
N PHE A 414 -4.98 -7.22 12.18
CA PHE A 414 -5.13 -6.20 11.15
C PHE A 414 -6.54 -5.61 11.09
N GLU A 415 -6.60 -4.30 10.99
CA GLU A 415 -7.76 -3.60 10.46
C GLU A 415 -7.68 -3.55 8.94
N PHE A 416 -8.83 -3.45 8.26
CA PHE A 416 -8.88 -3.39 6.81
C PHE A 416 -10.02 -2.53 6.30
N GLU A 417 -9.87 -2.03 5.08
CA GLU A 417 -10.85 -1.28 4.30
C GLU A 417 -11.21 -2.07 3.04
N MET A 418 -12.43 -1.87 2.56
CA MET A 418 -12.93 -2.51 1.34
C MET A 418 -13.18 -1.48 0.25
N GLU A 419 -12.87 -1.82 -0.97
CA GLU A 419 -13.04 -0.97 -2.16
C GLU A 419 -13.65 -1.78 -3.29
N LEU A 420 -14.74 -1.27 -3.89
CA LEU A 420 -15.34 -1.86 -5.07
C LEU A 420 -14.76 -1.19 -6.32
N SER A 421 -14.02 -1.95 -7.12
CA SER A 421 -13.47 -1.48 -8.39
C SER A 421 -14.39 -1.89 -9.54
N THR A 422 -14.87 -0.90 -10.30
CA THR A 422 -15.84 -1.09 -11.38
C THR A 422 -15.16 -1.26 -12.75
N ARG A 423 -15.95 -1.32 -13.82
CA ARG A 423 -15.52 -1.64 -15.17
C ARG A 423 -14.50 -0.64 -15.75
N PRO A 424 -13.32 -1.10 -16.23
CA PRO A 424 -12.35 -0.24 -16.93
C PRO A 424 -12.75 -0.02 -18.40
N GLU A 425 -12.19 1.01 -19.05
CA GLU A 425 -12.42 1.30 -20.47
C GLU A 425 -12.09 0.11 -21.38
N LYS A 426 -10.95 -0.56 -21.11
CA LYS A 426 -10.56 -1.79 -21.83
C LYS A 426 -11.03 -3.01 -21.05
N SER A 427 -12.16 -3.57 -21.46
CA SER A 427 -12.76 -4.72 -20.83
C SER A 427 -13.38 -5.67 -21.85
N ILE A 428 -13.58 -6.92 -21.44
CA ILE A 428 -14.27 -7.96 -22.21
C ILE A 428 -15.56 -8.36 -21.48
N GLY A 429 -16.50 -9.01 -22.17
CA GLY A 429 -17.81 -9.40 -21.62
C GLY A 429 -18.93 -8.42 -21.97
N SER A 430 -20.17 -8.88 -21.84
CA SER A 430 -21.36 -8.08 -22.11
C SER A 430 -21.67 -7.11 -20.97
N ASP A 431 -22.46 -6.06 -21.28
CA ASP A 431 -22.89 -5.07 -20.29
C ASP A 431 -23.73 -5.74 -19.17
N ASP A 432 -24.64 -6.65 -19.54
CA ASP A 432 -25.48 -7.40 -18.58
C ASP A 432 -24.63 -8.23 -17.59
N ALA A 433 -23.56 -8.89 -18.08
CA ALA A 433 -22.66 -9.67 -17.22
C ALA A 433 -21.91 -8.75 -16.23
N TRP A 434 -21.45 -7.59 -16.69
CA TRP A 434 -20.80 -6.60 -15.86
C TRP A 434 -21.74 -6.02 -14.80
N GLU A 435 -22.98 -5.70 -15.18
CA GLU A 435 -23.99 -5.20 -14.25
C GLU A 435 -24.35 -6.24 -13.18
N LEU A 436 -24.59 -7.49 -13.59
CA LEU A 436 -24.88 -8.58 -12.68
C LEU A 436 -23.75 -8.82 -11.67
N ALA A 437 -22.50 -8.87 -12.17
CA ALA A 437 -21.32 -9.04 -11.32
C ALA A 437 -21.13 -7.88 -10.34
N THR A 438 -21.24 -6.64 -10.83
CA THR A 438 -21.08 -5.44 -9.99
C THR A 438 -22.15 -5.38 -8.90
N ASN A 439 -23.40 -5.67 -9.25
CA ASN A 439 -24.52 -5.69 -8.30
C ASN A 439 -24.35 -6.77 -7.23
N ALA A 440 -23.87 -7.97 -7.59
CA ALA A 440 -23.60 -9.05 -6.64
C ALA A 440 -22.53 -8.63 -5.60
N LEU A 441 -21.41 -8.05 -6.07
CA LEU A 441 -20.36 -7.53 -5.18
C LEU A 441 -20.86 -6.39 -4.29
N LEU A 442 -21.61 -5.43 -4.87
CA LEU A 442 -22.16 -4.29 -4.14
C LEU A 442 -23.15 -4.72 -3.05
N ASN A 443 -24.02 -5.68 -3.34
CA ASN A 443 -24.97 -6.20 -2.36
C ASN A 443 -24.26 -6.91 -1.21
N ALA A 444 -23.25 -7.73 -1.49
CA ALA A 444 -22.45 -8.38 -0.46
C ALA A 444 -21.72 -7.37 0.44
N LEU A 445 -21.18 -6.28 -0.14
CA LEU A 445 -20.59 -5.18 0.63
C LEU A 445 -21.59 -4.49 1.53
N LYS A 446 -22.78 -4.13 1.02
CA LYS A 446 -23.86 -3.53 1.82
C LYS A 446 -24.26 -4.42 2.99
N ASP A 447 -24.44 -5.70 2.73
CA ASP A 447 -24.85 -6.68 3.74
C ASP A 447 -23.77 -6.97 4.78
N SER A 448 -22.49 -6.73 4.45
CA SER A 448 -21.38 -6.85 5.40
C SER A 448 -21.47 -5.84 6.56
N GLY A 449 -22.24 -4.74 6.37
CA GLY A 449 -22.36 -3.65 7.33
C GLY A 449 -21.08 -2.84 7.56
N ARG A 450 -20.03 -3.06 6.77
CA ARG A 450 -18.75 -2.36 6.85
C ARG A 450 -18.69 -1.19 5.87
N PRO A 451 -17.92 -0.13 6.17
CA PRO A 451 -17.68 0.94 5.23
C PRO A 451 -16.89 0.43 4.02
N TYR A 452 -17.21 0.94 2.85
CA TYR A 452 -16.51 0.66 1.60
C TYR A 452 -16.47 1.91 0.72
N GLU A 453 -15.48 1.96 -0.18
CA GLU A 453 -15.33 3.00 -1.20
C GLU A 453 -15.61 2.41 -2.59
N ILE A 454 -15.97 3.25 -3.56
CA ILE A 454 -16.12 2.85 -4.96
C ILE A 454 -14.98 3.49 -5.75
N ASN A 455 -14.20 2.63 -6.43
CA ASN A 455 -13.12 3.04 -7.32
C ASN A 455 -13.54 2.77 -8.76
N GLU A 456 -13.96 3.82 -9.45
CA GLU A 456 -14.47 3.70 -10.80
C GLU A 456 -13.36 3.39 -11.82
N GLY A 457 -13.57 2.37 -12.64
CA GLY A 457 -12.68 2.02 -13.74
C GLY A 457 -11.43 1.20 -13.36
N ASP A 458 -11.25 0.76 -12.11
CA ASP A 458 -10.07 -0.01 -11.65
C ASP A 458 -10.33 -1.53 -11.59
N GLY A 459 -11.42 -2.02 -12.15
CA GLY A 459 -11.73 -3.45 -12.26
C GLY A 459 -10.72 -4.19 -13.15
N ALA A 460 -10.73 -5.52 -13.09
CA ALA A 460 -9.96 -6.31 -14.05
C ALA A 460 -10.62 -6.24 -15.45
N PHE A 461 -9.85 -6.57 -16.48
CA PHE A 461 -10.37 -6.53 -17.85
C PHE A 461 -11.55 -7.51 -18.08
N TYR A 462 -11.74 -8.50 -17.21
CA TYR A 462 -12.76 -9.55 -17.31
C TYR A 462 -13.85 -9.50 -16.22
N GLY A 463 -13.76 -8.63 -15.23
CA GLY A 463 -14.79 -8.50 -14.19
C GLY A 463 -14.49 -7.47 -13.10
N PRO A 464 -15.54 -7.02 -12.38
CA PRO A 464 -15.41 -6.16 -11.22
C PRO A 464 -14.80 -6.90 -10.04
N LYS A 465 -14.22 -6.15 -9.07
CA LYS A 465 -13.56 -6.74 -7.91
C LYS A 465 -13.82 -5.95 -6.63
N ILE A 466 -13.80 -6.65 -5.50
CA ILE A 466 -13.61 -6.05 -4.18
C ILE A 466 -12.13 -6.20 -3.82
N ASP A 467 -11.44 -5.09 -3.63
CA ASP A 467 -10.10 -5.07 -3.06
C ASP A 467 -10.17 -4.79 -1.56
N ILE A 468 -9.40 -5.54 -0.79
CA ILE A 468 -9.31 -5.41 0.66
C ILE A 468 -7.89 -4.94 0.99
N LYS A 469 -7.82 -3.75 1.58
CA LYS A 469 -6.57 -3.07 1.94
C LYS A 469 -6.37 -3.14 3.44
N LEU A 470 -5.28 -3.80 3.86
CA LEU A 470 -4.88 -3.86 5.27
C LEU A 470 -4.30 -2.53 5.71
N ARG A 471 -4.57 -2.18 6.98
CA ARG A 471 -3.82 -1.14 7.70
C ARG A 471 -2.78 -1.78 8.59
N ASP A 472 -1.51 -1.45 8.38
CA ASP A 472 -0.43 -1.90 9.24
C ASP A 472 -0.29 -1.02 10.51
N ALA A 473 0.61 -1.39 11.40
CA ALA A 473 0.87 -0.64 12.65
C ALA A 473 1.36 0.81 12.44
N LEU A 474 1.66 1.21 11.22
CA LEU A 474 2.08 2.55 10.82
C LEU A 474 0.99 3.28 10.00
N ASP A 475 -0.22 2.74 9.98
CA ASP A 475 -1.37 3.27 9.23
C ASP A 475 -1.15 3.30 7.70
N ARG A 476 -0.27 2.42 7.16
CA ARG A 476 -0.08 2.27 5.72
C ARG A 476 -1.05 1.24 5.17
N ARG A 477 -1.57 1.51 3.96
CA ARG A 477 -2.53 0.64 3.27
C ARG A 477 -1.80 -0.35 2.36
N TRP A 478 -2.12 -1.64 2.48
CA TRP A 478 -1.56 -2.72 1.67
C TRP A 478 -2.68 -3.55 1.06
N GLN A 479 -2.77 -3.59 -0.26
CA GLN A 479 -3.70 -4.50 -0.92
C GLN A 479 -3.30 -5.95 -0.62
N CYS A 480 -4.22 -6.71 -0.05
CA CYS A 480 -4.03 -8.08 0.40
C CYS A 480 -5.06 -9.00 -0.24
N ALA A 481 -6.28 -9.04 0.27
CA ALA A 481 -7.34 -9.86 -0.27
C ALA A 481 -8.00 -9.21 -1.49
N THR A 482 -8.49 -10.04 -2.40
CA THR A 482 -9.28 -9.62 -3.56
C THR A 482 -10.36 -10.65 -3.82
N ILE A 483 -11.57 -10.20 -4.16
CA ILE A 483 -12.71 -11.03 -4.59
C ILE A 483 -13.14 -10.50 -5.94
N GLN A 484 -13.12 -11.35 -6.96
CA GLN A 484 -13.34 -10.95 -8.34
C GLN A 484 -14.37 -11.86 -9.01
N CYS A 485 -15.40 -11.26 -9.58
CA CYS A 485 -16.48 -12.01 -10.21
C CYS A 485 -16.25 -12.09 -11.72
N ASP A 486 -16.30 -13.28 -12.29
CA ASP A 486 -15.97 -13.57 -13.69
C ASP A 486 -17.02 -14.47 -14.34
N PHE A 487 -17.66 -13.94 -15.36
CA PHE A 487 -18.57 -14.65 -16.26
C PHE A 487 -17.92 -15.03 -17.60
N THR A 488 -16.78 -14.44 -17.90
CA THR A 488 -16.13 -14.50 -19.22
C THR A 488 -15.26 -15.74 -19.41
N LEU A 489 -14.43 -16.07 -18.41
CA LEU A 489 -13.57 -17.26 -18.53
C LEU A 489 -14.35 -18.57 -18.56
N PRO A 490 -15.43 -18.78 -17.77
CA PRO A 490 -16.30 -19.94 -17.93
C PRO A 490 -16.87 -20.10 -19.35
N GLU A 491 -17.22 -19.00 -20.02
CA GLU A 491 -17.66 -18.99 -21.39
C GLU A 491 -16.55 -19.38 -22.37
N ARG A 492 -15.38 -18.76 -22.28
CA ARG A 492 -14.23 -19.03 -23.15
C ARG A 492 -13.72 -20.47 -23.06
N PHE A 493 -13.85 -21.10 -21.89
CA PHE A 493 -13.44 -22.47 -21.64
C PHE A 493 -14.58 -23.48 -21.81
N ASP A 494 -15.78 -23.02 -22.18
CA ASP A 494 -16.98 -23.83 -22.34
C ASP A 494 -17.27 -24.71 -21.11
N LEU A 495 -17.18 -24.07 -19.93
CA LEU A 495 -17.52 -24.73 -18.68
C LEU A 495 -19.04 -24.80 -18.53
N THR A 496 -19.58 -25.99 -18.23
CA THR A 496 -21.02 -26.20 -18.08
C THR A 496 -21.32 -27.11 -16.90
N TYR A 497 -22.51 -26.98 -16.34
CA TYR A 497 -23.15 -27.95 -15.45
C TYR A 497 -24.55 -28.28 -15.95
N VAL A 498 -25.06 -29.45 -15.58
CA VAL A 498 -26.45 -29.83 -15.84
C VAL A 498 -27.31 -29.35 -14.68
N ASP A 499 -28.29 -28.51 -14.98
CA ASP A 499 -29.20 -27.93 -13.99
C ASP A 499 -30.37 -28.88 -13.68
N ALA A 500 -31.24 -28.50 -12.72
CA ALA A 500 -32.37 -29.30 -12.27
C ALA A 500 -33.41 -29.57 -13.39
N ASP A 501 -33.48 -28.71 -14.39
CA ASP A 501 -34.32 -28.84 -15.58
C ASP A 501 -33.73 -29.77 -16.65
N GLY A 502 -32.48 -30.29 -16.45
CA GLY A 502 -31.75 -31.11 -17.39
C GLY A 502 -30.96 -30.34 -18.45
N GLU A 503 -31.08 -29.02 -18.48
CA GLU A 503 -30.37 -28.17 -19.43
C GLU A 503 -28.93 -27.87 -18.96
N LYS A 504 -28.05 -27.64 -19.94
CA LYS A 504 -26.66 -27.21 -19.65
C LYS A 504 -26.62 -25.71 -19.44
N LYS A 505 -26.16 -25.30 -18.25
CA LYS A 505 -25.95 -23.91 -17.86
C LYS A 505 -24.49 -23.60 -17.58
N ARG A 506 -24.08 -22.35 -17.61
CA ARG A 506 -22.73 -21.89 -17.30
C ARG A 506 -22.60 -21.55 -15.84
N PRO A 507 -21.54 -22.01 -15.15
CA PRO A 507 -21.24 -21.55 -13.80
C PRO A 507 -20.71 -20.12 -13.83
N VAL A 508 -20.87 -19.43 -12.72
CA VAL A 508 -20.13 -18.20 -12.39
C VAL A 508 -18.83 -18.59 -11.72
N MET A 509 -17.75 -17.87 -12.01
CA MET A 509 -16.45 -18.09 -11.39
C MET A 509 -16.10 -16.90 -10.50
N VAL A 510 -15.71 -17.17 -9.26
CA VAL A 510 -15.18 -16.18 -8.34
C VAL A 510 -13.71 -16.47 -8.09
N HIS A 511 -12.84 -15.54 -8.50
CA HIS A 511 -11.42 -15.57 -8.18
C HIS A 511 -11.24 -14.88 -6.82
N ARG A 512 -10.47 -15.47 -5.92
CA ARG A 512 -10.22 -14.83 -4.64
C ARG A 512 -8.88 -15.22 -4.02
N VAL A 513 -8.30 -14.31 -3.29
CA VAL A 513 -7.18 -14.51 -2.38
C VAL A 513 -7.55 -13.91 -1.01
N ILE A 514 -7.03 -14.49 0.09
CA ILE A 514 -7.22 -14.01 1.45
C ILE A 514 -6.00 -13.20 1.90
N LEU A 515 -4.81 -13.80 1.83
CA LEU A 515 -3.54 -13.14 2.14
C LEU A 515 -2.91 -12.47 0.91
N GLY A 516 -3.26 -12.94 -0.28
CA GLY A 516 -2.66 -12.52 -1.54
C GLY A 516 -1.31 -13.17 -1.79
N ALA A 517 -0.28 -12.40 -2.14
CA ALA A 517 1.07 -12.94 -2.26
C ALA A 517 1.66 -13.19 -0.88
N ILE A 518 2.02 -14.45 -0.60
CA ILE A 518 2.64 -14.87 0.68
C ILE A 518 3.89 -14.04 0.98
N GLU A 519 4.70 -13.75 -0.03
CA GLU A 519 5.90 -12.92 0.08
C GLU A 519 5.54 -11.52 0.59
N ARG A 520 4.55 -10.87 -0.05
CA ARG A 520 4.08 -9.54 0.37
C ARG A 520 3.51 -9.57 1.78
N PHE A 521 2.69 -10.56 2.09
CA PHE A 521 2.08 -10.68 3.40
C PHE A 521 3.13 -10.88 4.50
N ILE A 522 4.16 -11.71 4.28
CA ILE A 522 5.29 -11.86 5.19
C ILE A 522 6.04 -10.52 5.35
N GLY A 523 6.27 -9.78 4.27
CA GLY A 523 6.85 -8.44 4.33
C GLY A 523 6.06 -7.50 5.23
N VAL A 524 4.73 -7.47 5.07
CA VAL A 524 3.81 -6.68 5.92
C VAL A 524 3.84 -7.17 7.37
N LEU A 525 3.85 -8.49 7.62
CA LEU A 525 3.94 -9.06 8.98
C LEU A 525 5.24 -8.67 9.69
N ILE A 526 6.39 -8.72 8.98
CA ILE A 526 7.69 -8.31 9.54
C ILE A 526 7.62 -6.85 10.02
N GLU A 527 7.05 -5.97 9.22
CA GLU A 527 6.91 -4.54 9.54
C GLU A 527 5.86 -4.29 10.62
N HIS A 528 4.72 -4.98 10.56
CA HIS A 528 3.63 -4.87 11.55
C HIS A 528 4.11 -5.26 12.96
N PHE A 529 4.73 -6.41 13.09
CA PHE A 529 5.27 -6.90 14.36
C PHE A 529 6.66 -6.36 14.71
N ALA A 530 7.30 -5.56 13.82
CA ALA A 530 8.70 -5.14 13.96
C ALA A 530 9.64 -6.36 14.21
N GLY A 531 9.36 -7.48 13.56
CA GLY A 531 10.05 -8.76 13.73
C GLY A 531 9.70 -9.52 15.02
N ASN A 532 8.91 -8.95 15.93
CA ASN A 532 8.47 -9.60 17.17
C ASN A 532 7.23 -10.48 16.94
N PHE A 533 7.34 -11.48 16.10
CA PHE A 533 6.23 -12.39 15.80
C PHE A 533 5.59 -12.98 17.07
N PRO A 534 4.26 -13.20 17.10
CA PRO A 534 3.62 -13.99 18.13
C PRO A 534 4.20 -15.41 18.13
N THR A 535 4.10 -16.12 19.24
CA THR A 535 4.76 -17.41 19.44
C THR A 535 4.39 -18.44 18.39
N TRP A 536 3.14 -18.45 17.94
CA TRP A 536 2.67 -19.39 16.93
C TRP A 536 3.33 -19.18 15.55
N LEU A 537 3.68 -17.93 15.20
CA LEU A 537 4.35 -17.56 13.94
C LEU A 537 5.88 -17.57 14.06
N ALA A 538 6.44 -17.46 15.26
CA ALA A 538 7.87 -17.30 15.44
C ALA A 538 8.65 -18.49 14.85
N PRO A 539 9.62 -18.28 13.95
CA PRO A 539 10.44 -19.36 13.37
C PRO A 539 11.19 -20.15 14.42
N VAL A 540 11.59 -19.47 15.50
CA VAL A 540 12.17 -20.03 16.72
C VAL A 540 11.32 -19.55 17.88
N GLN A 541 10.68 -20.47 18.60
CA GLN A 541 9.78 -20.14 19.72
C GLN A 541 10.53 -19.96 21.04
N ALA A 542 11.58 -20.74 21.21
CA ALA A 542 12.36 -20.70 22.43
C ALA A 542 13.85 -20.98 22.18
N THR A 543 14.70 -20.52 23.09
CA THR A 543 16.12 -20.89 23.14
C THR A 543 16.49 -21.35 24.53
N VAL A 544 17.19 -22.50 24.64
CA VAL A 544 17.70 -23.03 25.91
C VAL A 544 19.08 -22.44 26.17
N LEU A 545 19.26 -21.78 27.30
CA LEU A 545 20.49 -21.08 27.70
C LEU A 545 21.06 -21.68 28.98
N THR A 546 22.31 -22.12 28.97
CA THR A 546 23.02 -22.55 30.17
C THR A 546 23.74 -21.39 30.84
N VAL A 547 23.80 -21.39 32.19
CA VAL A 547 24.58 -20.42 32.97
C VAL A 547 26.06 -20.82 32.92
N THR A 548 26.37 -22.11 33.12
CA THR A 548 27.72 -22.70 33.00
C THR A 548 27.65 -24.03 32.23
N ASP A 549 28.80 -24.62 31.96
CA ASP A 549 28.91 -25.89 31.22
C ASP A 549 28.36 -27.09 32.04
N ASN A 550 28.30 -26.99 33.36
CA ASN A 550 27.80 -28.06 34.23
C ASN A 550 26.34 -28.41 34.00
N GLN A 551 25.54 -27.46 33.51
CA GLN A 551 24.11 -27.67 33.23
C GLN A 551 23.85 -28.25 31.83
N ILE A 552 24.87 -28.36 30.96
CA ILE A 552 24.71 -28.83 29.57
C ILE A 552 24.00 -30.19 29.48
N PRO A 553 24.32 -31.22 30.30
CA PRO A 553 23.64 -32.50 30.18
C PRO A 553 22.11 -32.40 30.37
N TYR A 554 21.68 -31.66 31.39
CA TYR A 554 20.25 -31.44 31.64
C TYR A 554 19.60 -30.56 30.57
N ALA A 555 20.26 -29.45 30.23
CA ALA A 555 19.77 -28.52 29.19
C ALA A 555 19.63 -29.21 27.84
N GLN A 556 20.56 -30.15 27.49
CA GLN A 556 20.47 -30.94 26.27
C GLN A 556 19.27 -31.88 26.29
N ALA A 557 19.04 -32.59 27.42
CA ALA A 557 17.89 -33.46 27.57
C ALA A 557 16.55 -32.68 27.45
N ALA A 558 16.47 -31.50 28.07
CA ALA A 558 15.32 -30.61 27.95
C ALA A 558 15.12 -30.12 26.51
N PHE A 559 16.19 -29.69 25.84
CA PHE A 559 16.16 -29.29 24.44
C PHE A 559 15.64 -30.41 23.53
N ASP A 560 16.16 -31.64 23.68
CA ASP A 560 15.76 -32.79 22.88
C ASP A 560 14.27 -33.13 23.10
N LYS A 561 13.79 -33.02 24.34
CA LYS A 561 12.38 -33.24 24.68
C LYS A 561 11.45 -32.20 24.08
N LEU A 562 11.79 -30.91 24.15
CA LEU A 562 11.06 -29.81 23.54
C LEU A 562 10.99 -29.99 22.02
N ARG A 563 12.13 -30.32 21.39
CA ARG A 563 12.23 -30.57 19.96
C ARG A 563 11.41 -31.77 19.52
N ALA A 564 11.44 -32.88 20.27
CA ALA A 564 10.64 -34.06 19.99
C ALA A 564 9.13 -33.79 20.07
N ALA A 565 8.69 -32.86 20.92
CA ALA A 565 7.31 -32.40 21.01
C ALA A 565 6.92 -31.37 19.93
N GLY A 566 7.80 -31.06 18.99
CA GLY A 566 7.52 -30.12 17.88
C GLY A 566 7.69 -28.64 18.23
N VAL A 567 8.21 -28.30 19.40
CA VAL A 567 8.58 -26.91 19.73
C VAL A 567 9.75 -26.48 18.85
N ARG A 568 9.63 -25.34 18.16
CA ARG A 568 10.72 -24.75 17.36
C ARG A 568 11.74 -24.12 18.30
N VAL A 569 12.64 -24.95 18.83
CA VAL A 569 13.60 -24.58 19.86
C VAL A 569 15.02 -24.61 19.33
N GLN A 570 15.84 -23.66 19.75
CA GLN A 570 17.30 -23.66 19.57
C GLN A 570 18.01 -23.71 20.91
N LYS A 571 19.33 -23.89 20.90
CA LYS A 571 20.18 -23.93 22.10
C LYS A 571 21.38 -23.01 21.95
N ASP A 572 21.79 -22.40 23.06
CA ASP A 572 23.04 -21.67 23.16
C ASP A 572 23.81 -22.11 24.41
N PHE A 573 24.69 -23.08 24.21
CA PHE A 573 25.53 -23.67 25.25
C PHE A 573 26.98 -23.18 25.18
N ARG A 574 27.21 -22.06 24.44
CA ARG A 574 28.55 -21.46 24.39
C ARG A 574 29.00 -21.02 25.77
N ASN A 575 30.31 -21.08 26.00
CA ASN A 575 30.91 -20.56 27.24
C ASN A 575 30.99 -19.01 27.17
N GLU A 576 29.81 -18.39 27.31
CA GLU A 576 29.60 -16.95 27.27
C GLU A 576 28.75 -16.51 28.46
N LYS A 577 28.88 -15.24 28.87
CA LYS A 577 28.06 -14.67 29.96
C LYS A 577 26.56 -14.79 29.62
N LEU A 578 25.77 -15.25 30.60
CA LEU A 578 24.32 -15.40 30.42
C LEU A 578 23.64 -14.14 29.88
N GLY A 579 24.03 -12.95 30.40
CA GLY A 579 23.48 -11.67 29.88
C GLY A 579 23.76 -11.41 28.41
N PHE A 580 24.89 -11.89 27.89
CA PHE A 580 25.21 -11.80 26.47
C PHE A 580 24.30 -12.74 25.64
N LYS A 581 24.14 -13.99 26.04
CA LYS A 581 23.25 -14.96 25.41
C LYS A 581 21.78 -14.47 25.38
N ILE A 582 21.30 -13.91 26.49
CA ILE A 582 19.96 -13.31 26.60
C ILE A 582 19.81 -12.16 25.60
N ARG A 583 20.81 -11.26 25.55
CA ARG A 583 20.78 -10.12 24.63
C ARG A 583 20.74 -10.57 23.15
N GLU A 584 21.53 -11.55 22.78
CA GLU A 584 21.50 -12.10 21.42
C GLU A 584 20.15 -12.71 21.08
N ALA A 585 19.56 -13.50 21.98
CA ALA A 585 18.22 -14.06 21.79
C ALA A 585 17.14 -12.97 21.64
N GLN A 586 17.23 -11.89 22.43
CA GLN A 586 16.34 -10.73 22.30
C GLN A 586 16.53 -9.98 20.99
N LEU A 587 17.76 -9.80 20.50
CA LEU A 587 18.03 -9.20 19.18
C LEU A 587 17.46 -10.06 18.05
N GLN A 588 17.50 -11.39 18.19
CA GLN A 588 16.87 -12.33 17.27
C GLN A 588 15.35 -12.45 17.46
N LYS A 589 14.75 -11.63 18.34
CA LYS A 589 13.30 -11.55 18.59
C LYS A 589 12.66 -12.88 19.02
N ILE A 590 13.45 -13.79 19.61
CA ILE A 590 12.94 -15.08 20.10
C ILE A 590 11.98 -14.85 21.27
N PRO A 591 10.75 -15.40 21.24
CA PRO A 591 9.76 -15.22 22.29
C PRO A 591 10.25 -15.61 23.69
N TYR A 592 10.82 -16.81 23.84
CA TYR A 592 11.20 -17.36 25.15
C TYR A 592 12.67 -17.74 25.24
N MET A 593 13.29 -17.32 26.32
CA MET A 593 14.62 -17.77 26.74
C MET A 593 14.47 -18.67 27.97
N LEU A 594 14.84 -19.93 27.84
CA LEU A 594 14.74 -20.96 28.88
C LEU A 594 16.10 -21.06 29.58
N VAL A 595 16.23 -20.33 30.66
CA VAL A 595 17.48 -20.31 31.44
C VAL A 595 17.58 -21.56 32.29
N VAL A 596 18.76 -22.19 32.29
CA VAL A 596 19.09 -23.38 33.06
C VAL A 596 20.32 -23.08 33.89
N GLY A 597 20.15 -22.96 35.21
CA GLY A 597 21.18 -22.90 36.24
C GLY A 597 21.11 -24.11 37.15
N ASP A 598 21.88 -24.10 38.23
CA ASP A 598 21.95 -25.24 39.16
C ASP A 598 20.59 -25.54 39.82
N LYS A 599 19.82 -24.51 40.19
CA LYS A 599 18.48 -24.64 40.75
C LYS A 599 17.49 -25.33 39.80
N GLU A 600 17.58 -24.99 38.55
CA GLU A 600 16.73 -25.59 37.51
C GLU A 600 17.09 -27.06 37.30
N VAL A 601 18.38 -27.40 37.34
CA VAL A 601 18.85 -28.81 37.25
C VAL A 601 18.35 -29.61 38.44
N GLU A 602 18.54 -29.11 39.70
CA GLU A 602 18.11 -29.76 40.92
C GLU A 602 16.57 -29.96 40.96
N GLY A 603 15.81 -28.94 40.50
CA GLY A 603 14.36 -28.98 40.50
C GLY A 603 13.73 -29.69 39.29
N GLY A 604 14.50 -30.07 38.27
CA GLY A 604 13.97 -30.59 37.00
C GLY A 604 13.16 -29.56 36.23
N LEU A 605 13.52 -28.27 36.34
CA LEU A 605 12.76 -27.13 35.82
C LEU A 605 13.50 -26.38 34.69
N LEU A 606 12.78 -25.50 34.04
CA LEU A 606 13.25 -24.44 33.15
C LEU A 606 12.80 -23.11 33.74
N ALA A 607 13.62 -22.05 33.64
CA ALA A 607 13.24 -20.70 34.03
C ALA A 607 12.94 -19.87 32.77
N PRO A 608 11.66 -19.83 32.27
CA PRO A 608 11.33 -19.11 31.08
C PRO A 608 11.34 -17.60 31.32
N ARG A 609 11.97 -16.89 30.39
CA ARG A 609 11.97 -15.43 30.32
C ARG A 609 11.46 -14.99 28.98
N PHE A 610 10.45 -14.13 28.97
CA PHE A 610 9.93 -13.56 27.74
C PHE A 610 10.88 -12.47 27.18
N ARG A 611 10.85 -12.23 25.89
CA ARG A 611 11.75 -11.28 25.20
C ARG A 611 11.67 -9.83 25.71
N ASP A 612 10.55 -9.40 26.32
CA ASP A 612 10.40 -8.10 26.95
C ASP A 612 11.11 -7.98 28.31
N GLY A 613 11.68 -9.08 28.80
CA GLY A 613 12.38 -9.17 30.07
C GLY A 613 11.56 -9.72 31.24
N LYS A 614 10.24 -9.99 31.02
CA LYS A 614 9.37 -10.58 32.04
C LYS A 614 9.78 -12.04 32.33
N ASN A 615 10.03 -12.37 33.56
CA ASN A 615 10.23 -13.76 33.99
C ASN A 615 8.87 -14.43 34.23
N LEU A 616 8.75 -15.67 33.80
CA LEU A 616 7.62 -16.53 34.13
C LEU A 616 8.03 -17.44 35.32
N GLU A 617 7.05 -18.08 35.92
CA GLU A 617 7.33 -19.11 36.94
C GLU A 617 8.13 -20.26 36.32
N ALA A 618 9.08 -20.80 37.10
CA ALA A 618 9.84 -21.97 36.68
C ALA A 618 8.90 -23.17 36.51
N MET A 619 9.07 -23.93 35.44
CA MET A 619 8.19 -25.02 35.08
C MET A 619 8.97 -26.20 34.47
N THR A 620 8.39 -27.39 34.52
CA THR A 620 9.01 -28.54 33.87
C THR A 620 8.99 -28.42 32.35
N PRO A 621 9.85 -29.14 31.61
CA PRO A 621 9.79 -29.17 30.15
C PRO A 621 8.40 -29.54 29.63
N GLU A 622 7.66 -30.45 30.26
CA GLU A 622 6.30 -30.84 29.86
C GLU A 622 5.29 -29.70 30.04
N GLN A 623 5.39 -28.97 31.13
CA GLN A 623 4.53 -27.81 31.38
C GLN A 623 4.81 -26.71 30.36
N PHE A 624 6.08 -26.50 30.00
CA PHE A 624 6.43 -25.53 28.93
C PHE A 624 5.92 -25.98 27.57
N ILE A 625 5.98 -27.27 27.23
CA ILE A 625 5.39 -27.82 26.01
C ILE A 625 3.90 -27.50 25.96
N ALA A 626 3.15 -27.85 27.00
CA ALA A 626 1.70 -27.59 27.06
C ALA A 626 1.38 -26.08 26.98
N PHE A 627 2.23 -25.25 27.58
CA PHE A 627 2.10 -23.78 27.49
C PHE A 627 2.27 -23.28 26.05
N ILE A 628 3.31 -23.72 25.34
CA ILE A 628 3.55 -23.35 23.93
C ILE A 628 2.43 -23.89 23.02
N GLU A 629 1.99 -25.15 23.23
CA GLU A 629 0.88 -25.72 22.46
C GLU A 629 -0.40 -24.88 22.60
N ASN A 630 -0.68 -24.39 23.81
CA ASN A 630 -1.82 -23.52 24.04
C ASN A 630 -1.68 -22.16 23.33
N GLU A 631 -0.49 -21.54 23.35
CA GLU A 631 -0.24 -20.30 22.60
C GLU A 631 -0.40 -20.51 21.10
N VAL A 632 0.12 -21.60 20.55
CA VAL A 632 -0.03 -21.97 19.13
C VAL A 632 -1.51 -22.18 18.79
N LYS A 633 -2.26 -22.90 19.64
CA LYS A 633 -3.69 -23.16 19.44
C LYS A 633 -4.55 -21.90 19.48
N THR A 634 -4.16 -20.92 20.28
CA THR A 634 -4.89 -19.65 20.48
C THR A 634 -4.32 -18.49 19.66
N TYR A 635 -3.38 -18.76 18.77
CA TYR A 635 -2.73 -17.76 17.90
C TYR A 635 -2.03 -16.60 18.67
N LYS A 636 -1.40 -16.93 19.79
CA LYS A 636 -0.65 -15.97 20.63
C LYS A 636 0.85 -15.97 20.35
#